data_9e13742e04b6c600dce5223878a9a10f
#
_entry.id   9e13742e04b6c600dce5223878a9a10f
#
_cell.length_a   1.000
_cell.length_b   1.000
_cell.length_c   1.000
_cell.angle_alpha   90.00
_cell.angle_beta   90.00
_cell.angle_gamma   90.00
#
_symmetry.space_group_name_H-M   'P 1'
#
loop_
_entity.id
_entity.type
_entity.pdbx_description
1 polymer ?
#
loop_
_entity_poly.entity_id
_entity_poly.type
_entity_poly.pdbx_seq_one_letter_code
_entity_poly.pdbx_strand_id
1 'polypeptide(L)'
;MALPPEGTTRDLRYFCATGRVNAKPLWDRGINGTGVVVAVLDSGIDKNHPDLAGKVVGEVNFVDSERTTDDLLGHGTTVAGIIAGSGTASGGEYVGVAPGASLLNVRVIDSKGSGQISDIIAGIDWAIDNDADILTMSLGGLNLGESNPPISMAADNAMDAGTVVCVAAGNLDERLLLLMLVASSVSLGGVESPGDGVKVITVGATDCDDRIAAFSGSGPLRDGRYKPSLVAPGVSVVSTVPLKLDIEGKIDNYYARASGTSLSTPVVAGVAALLLQADPSLTPAGVKAALTRGAKKLSNSQDEEYEAYYQGAGLVDAERSFELLGVDRLCNALPDRWSGGRWVYGDFWVVGDDTVYGSLDTGADRFQKKLYALAPGDVDWSSKFLFFTDRPLANVTTTASGEVARWTMVQPLPRTIPANGQRIFGIGMSVPEGAAPGLYEGRIEISENGTGILSIPISVEVAAPVEIVRGRGSAAGSLVRGEWDYYYVEVPTSTDELKCSLRWEGEADLDLFLLSPTSEYVPAEGGDGVESVLVETPPTGRWLLAAHPRNITGEIDYVLEVERTLLTSSPRRWSAGSAIPGETKEATFSLRNGGPPLANVTYVGMMEKVEKVAWNDSIGDKVIWTVPIEVPANVTRLGVRLTWDDPDSDLALLLFNQRGRPVDVSYGGEVVEVTGASHPAPGIWRAIVYGYHVTTKARQTFDLEATFYLQDTWSWVSAEGPDRLDSGTEGSFNATIAVPPDAPSAGLEGYIQIRSDEDRFTIPVSITVAGAALTGSSRTELFDEDGDGLYERLCVEVGVDVTSPGVYRVEGSLLDGNGSSIGWFGSTEELEASGSIGI
;
A
#
# COMPACT_ATOMS: atom_id res chain seq x y z
N MET A 1 -9.74 -20.21 6.41
CA MET A 1 -10.70 -20.37 5.29
C MET A 1 -11.32 -21.76 5.33
N ALA A 2 -12.62 -21.88 5.39
CA ALA A 2 -13.30 -23.16 5.43
C ALA A 2 -13.30 -23.79 4.02
N LEU A 3 -12.94 -25.06 3.92
CA LEU A 3 -12.99 -25.85 2.69
C LEU A 3 -14.44 -25.97 2.18
N PRO A 4 -14.71 -25.86 0.87
CA PRO A 4 -16.03 -26.14 0.32
C PRO A 4 -16.34 -27.65 0.40
N PRO A 5 -17.63 -28.05 0.45
CA PRO A 5 -18.04 -29.43 0.64
C PRO A 5 -17.70 -30.30 -0.56
N GLU A 6 -17.26 -31.54 -0.27
CA GLU A 6 -17.02 -32.58 -1.27
C GLU A 6 -18.30 -32.95 -2.06
N GLY A 7 -18.13 -32.98 -3.35
CA GLY A 7 -19.02 -33.69 -4.25
C GLY A 7 -19.79 -32.85 -5.26
N THR A 8 -19.16 -32.60 -6.42
CA THR A 8 -19.78 -32.80 -7.75
C THR A 8 -18.80 -32.35 -8.85
N THR A 9 -18.68 -33.15 -9.90
CA THR A 9 -17.87 -33.00 -11.12
C THR A 9 -16.36 -33.07 -10.90
N ARG A 10 -15.68 -33.96 -11.62
CA ARG A 10 -14.20 -34.00 -11.76
C ARG A 10 -13.75 -32.62 -12.18
N ASP A 11 -13.32 -31.84 -11.22
CA ASP A 11 -13.00 -30.43 -11.36
C ASP A 11 -11.61 -30.32 -11.98
N LEU A 12 -11.55 -29.82 -13.20
CA LEU A 12 -10.33 -29.45 -13.91
C LEU A 12 -9.41 -28.48 -13.13
N ARG A 13 -9.83 -28.02 -11.96
CA ARG A 13 -9.10 -27.12 -11.04
C ARG A 13 -7.86 -27.76 -10.40
N TYR A 14 -7.70 -29.09 -10.45
CA TYR A 14 -6.54 -29.77 -9.85
C TYR A 14 -5.27 -29.71 -10.71
N PHE A 15 -5.35 -29.26 -11.96
CA PHE A 15 -4.25 -29.14 -12.91
C PHE A 15 -3.90 -27.69 -13.28
N CYS A 16 -3.94 -26.81 -12.29
CA CYS A 16 -3.80 -25.38 -12.53
C CYS A 16 -2.48 -25.02 -13.23
N ALA A 17 -1.33 -25.53 -12.75
CA ALA A 17 -0.03 -25.11 -13.25
C ALA A 17 0.20 -25.44 -14.73
N THR A 18 0.15 -26.72 -15.11
CA THR A 18 0.47 -27.16 -16.48
C THR A 18 -0.64 -26.90 -17.48
N GLY A 19 -1.90 -26.99 -17.05
CA GLY A 19 -3.06 -26.76 -17.93
C GLY A 19 -3.26 -25.29 -18.31
N ARG A 20 -3.04 -24.37 -17.36
CA ARG A 20 -3.20 -22.93 -17.60
C ARG A 20 -2.13 -22.33 -18.49
N VAL A 21 -0.94 -22.89 -18.49
CA VAL A 21 0.19 -22.40 -19.28
C VAL A 21 0.33 -23.05 -20.66
N ASN A 22 -0.64 -23.88 -21.08
CA ASN A 22 -0.66 -24.53 -22.40
C ASN A 22 0.62 -25.33 -22.71
N ALA A 23 1.17 -26.08 -21.74
CA ALA A 23 2.37 -26.92 -21.94
C ALA A 23 2.07 -28.17 -22.79
N LYS A 24 0.87 -28.75 -22.66
CA LYS A 24 0.50 -30.02 -23.32
C LYS A 24 0.61 -29.97 -24.85
N PRO A 25 0.20 -28.92 -25.58
CA PRO A 25 0.40 -28.85 -27.03
C PRO A 25 1.85 -29.01 -27.48
N LEU A 26 2.83 -28.60 -26.63
CA LEU A 26 4.24 -28.78 -26.91
C LEU A 26 4.68 -30.24 -26.68
N TRP A 27 4.16 -30.86 -25.60
CA TRP A 27 4.40 -32.27 -25.34
C TRP A 27 3.92 -33.18 -26.48
N ASP A 28 2.76 -32.87 -27.04
CA ASP A 28 2.19 -33.59 -28.18
C ASP A 28 3.06 -33.46 -29.45
N ARG A 29 3.95 -32.43 -29.50
CA ARG A 29 4.98 -32.23 -30.53
C ARG A 29 6.34 -32.84 -30.17
N GLY A 30 6.43 -33.50 -29.00
CA GLY A 30 7.69 -34.11 -28.50
C GLY A 30 8.60 -33.11 -27.76
N ILE A 31 8.11 -31.92 -27.47
CA ILE A 31 8.84 -30.86 -26.75
C ILE A 31 8.43 -30.94 -25.29
N ASN A 32 9.27 -31.50 -24.43
CA ASN A 32 9.00 -31.78 -23.03
C ASN A 32 10.15 -31.38 -22.08
N GLY A 33 11.15 -30.62 -22.58
CA GLY A 33 12.31 -30.18 -21.84
C GLY A 33 13.53 -31.10 -21.95
N THR A 34 13.47 -32.16 -22.77
CA THR A 34 14.59 -33.09 -22.95
C THR A 34 15.84 -32.37 -23.43
N GLY A 35 17.00 -32.67 -22.78
CA GLY A 35 18.29 -32.07 -23.11
C GLY A 35 18.55 -30.71 -22.44
N VAL A 36 17.60 -30.17 -21.64
CA VAL A 36 17.77 -28.93 -20.90
C VAL A 36 18.05 -29.23 -19.42
N VAL A 37 18.99 -28.50 -18.83
CA VAL A 37 19.41 -28.60 -17.44
C VAL A 37 18.93 -27.43 -16.65
N VAL A 38 18.11 -27.66 -15.61
CA VAL A 38 17.58 -26.64 -14.73
C VAL A 38 18.20 -26.74 -13.35
N ALA A 39 18.90 -25.70 -12.90
CA ALA A 39 19.44 -25.62 -11.54
C ALA A 39 18.35 -25.10 -10.59
N VAL A 40 18.04 -25.84 -9.55
CA VAL A 40 17.13 -25.51 -8.47
C VAL A 40 17.95 -25.03 -7.28
N LEU A 41 18.00 -23.71 -7.07
CA LEU A 41 18.67 -23.08 -5.92
C LEU A 41 17.64 -22.96 -4.79
N ASP A 42 17.66 -23.94 -3.86
CA ASP A 42 16.59 -24.09 -2.87
C ASP A 42 17.05 -24.90 -1.62
N SER A 43 16.13 -25.54 -0.92
CA SER A 43 16.36 -26.32 0.32
C SER A 43 16.88 -27.76 0.09
N GLY A 44 17.14 -28.12 -1.17
CA GLY A 44 17.50 -29.47 -1.55
C GLY A 44 16.40 -30.18 -2.37
N ILE A 45 16.67 -31.41 -2.84
CA ILE A 45 15.70 -32.21 -3.59
C ILE A 45 15.71 -33.67 -3.06
N ASP A 46 14.52 -34.24 -2.76
CA ASP A 46 14.39 -35.68 -2.53
C ASP A 46 14.44 -36.44 -3.87
N LYS A 47 15.64 -36.77 -4.30
CA LYS A 47 15.90 -37.55 -5.54
C LYS A 47 15.33 -38.96 -5.52
N ASN A 48 14.84 -39.45 -4.35
CA ASN A 48 14.21 -40.77 -4.23
C ASN A 48 12.70 -40.71 -4.50
N HIS A 49 12.12 -39.50 -4.63
CA HIS A 49 10.72 -39.37 -5.00
C HIS A 49 10.47 -40.02 -6.37
N PRO A 50 9.43 -40.86 -6.54
CA PRO A 50 9.20 -41.60 -7.80
C PRO A 50 9.15 -40.71 -9.05
N ASP A 51 8.64 -39.50 -8.93
CA ASP A 51 8.53 -38.52 -10.02
C ASP A 51 9.85 -37.84 -10.38
N LEU A 52 10.80 -37.81 -9.43
CA LEU A 52 12.10 -37.16 -9.57
C LEU A 52 13.24 -38.15 -9.73
N ALA A 53 12.95 -39.46 -9.71
CA ALA A 53 13.95 -40.53 -9.84
C ALA A 53 14.70 -40.40 -11.17
N GLY A 54 16.04 -40.24 -11.07
CA GLY A 54 16.92 -40.09 -12.23
C GLY A 54 16.90 -38.71 -12.90
N LYS A 55 16.20 -37.71 -12.32
CA LYS A 55 16.18 -36.34 -12.83
C LYS A 55 17.38 -35.52 -12.38
N VAL A 56 17.84 -35.70 -11.15
CA VAL A 56 18.98 -34.98 -10.59
C VAL A 56 20.28 -35.54 -11.18
N VAL A 57 20.97 -34.70 -11.96
CA VAL A 57 22.23 -35.04 -12.64
C VAL A 57 23.48 -34.50 -11.98
N GLY A 58 23.34 -33.55 -11.06
CA GLY A 58 24.40 -32.96 -10.24
C GLY A 58 23.83 -32.38 -8.96
N GLU A 59 24.64 -32.33 -7.91
CA GLU A 59 24.20 -31.84 -6.62
C GLU A 59 25.32 -31.18 -5.81
N VAL A 60 25.01 -30.13 -5.05
CA VAL A 60 25.91 -29.42 -4.15
C VAL A 60 25.15 -28.85 -2.96
N ASN A 61 25.83 -28.71 -1.83
CA ASN A 61 25.29 -28.09 -0.62
C ASN A 61 26.23 -26.99 -0.15
N PHE A 62 25.69 -25.79 -0.02
CA PHE A 62 26.34 -24.58 0.54
C PHE A 62 25.92 -24.26 1.97
N VAL A 63 24.99 -25.03 2.55
CA VAL A 63 24.54 -24.83 3.93
C VAL A 63 25.52 -25.49 4.89
N ASP A 64 26.42 -24.71 5.47
CA ASP A 64 27.51 -25.23 6.34
C ASP A 64 27.02 -26.00 7.58
N SER A 65 25.86 -25.61 8.13
CA SER A 65 25.27 -26.22 9.33
C SER A 65 24.70 -27.61 9.07
N GLU A 66 24.47 -27.99 7.82
CA GLU A 66 23.78 -29.22 7.41
C GLU A 66 24.54 -29.91 6.28
N ARG A 67 24.98 -31.18 6.50
CA ARG A 67 25.90 -31.88 5.58
C ARG A 67 25.20 -32.83 4.61
N THR A 68 24.07 -32.39 4.03
CA THR A 68 23.34 -33.21 3.04
C THR A 68 22.79 -32.32 1.93
N THR A 69 22.60 -32.87 0.75
CA THR A 69 21.87 -32.29 -0.37
C THR A 69 20.38 -32.64 -0.35
N ASP A 70 19.97 -33.55 0.56
CA ASP A 70 18.58 -33.93 0.71
C ASP A 70 17.75 -32.71 1.18
N ASP A 71 16.52 -32.69 0.77
CA ASP A 71 15.57 -31.66 1.19
C ASP A 71 15.04 -31.95 2.60
N LEU A 72 15.37 -31.08 3.53
CA LEU A 72 14.92 -31.15 4.94
C LEU A 72 13.79 -30.21 5.26
N LEU A 73 13.35 -29.37 4.31
CA LEU A 73 12.26 -28.41 4.42
C LEU A 73 11.02 -28.82 3.61
N GLY A 74 11.24 -29.38 2.43
CA GLY A 74 10.22 -29.82 1.49
C GLY A 74 10.00 -28.87 0.31
N HIS A 75 10.49 -27.63 0.40
CA HIS A 75 10.25 -26.61 -0.59
C HIS A 75 10.95 -26.89 -1.91
N GLY A 76 12.24 -27.21 -1.90
CA GLY A 76 13.00 -27.49 -3.13
C GLY A 76 12.51 -28.72 -3.88
N THR A 77 12.03 -29.76 -3.18
CA THR A 77 11.39 -30.94 -3.82
C THR A 77 10.08 -30.52 -4.51
N THR A 78 9.30 -29.64 -3.89
CA THR A 78 8.08 -29.11 -4.50
C THR A 78 8.37 -28.30 -5.78
N VAL A 79 9.36 -27.43 -5.74
CA VAL A 79 9.85 -26.65 -6.90
C VAL A 79 10.32 -27.58 -8.01
N ALA A 80 11.14 -28.59 -7.69
CA ALA A 80 11.64 -29.58 -8.64
C ALA A 80 10.50 -30.35 -9.35
N GLY A 81 9.47 -30.73 -8.62
CA GLY A 81 8.30 -31.44 -9.16
C GLY A 81 7.49 -30.61 -10.14
N ILE A 82 7.32 -29.32 -9.89
CA ILE A 82 6.64 -28.39 -10.81
C ILE A 82 7.40 -28.29 -12.14
N ILE A 83 8.73 -28.32 -12.10
CA ILE A 83 9.55 -28.27 -13.32
C ILE A 83 9.51 -29.59 -14.04
N ALA A 84 9.97 -30.70 -13.41
CA ALA A 84 10.39 -31.93 -14.09
C ALA A 84 9.71 -33.20 -13.55
N GLY A 85 8.71 -33.09 -12.68
CA GLY A 85 7.98 -34.23 -12.15
C GLY A 85 7.37 -35.10 -13.26
N SER A 86 7.64 -36.40 -13.22
CA SER A 86 7.15 -37.36 -14.24
C SER A 86 5.68 -37.73 -14.08
N GLY A 87 5.08 -37.45 -12.91
CA GLY A 87 3.73 -37.87 -12.55
C GLY A 87 3.60 -39.38 -12.31
N THR A 88 4.69 -40.09 -12.15
CA THR A 88 4.70 -41.57 -11.98
C THR A 88 3.90 -41.99 -10.76
N ALA A 89 4.04 -41.29 -9.63
CA ALA A 89 3.35 -41.62 -8.38
C ALA A 89 1.85 -41.32 -8.46
N SER A 90 1.41 -40.41 -9.31
CA SER A 90 0.00 -40.06 -9.53
C SER A 90 -0.65 -40.73 -10.73
N GLY A 91 0.08 -41.63 -11.41
CA GLY A 91 -0.42 -42.27 -12.64
C GLY A 91 -0.58 -41.31 -13.82
N GLY A 92 0.21 -40.23 -13.83
CA GLY A 92 0.22 -39.18 -14.87
C GLY A 92 -0.72 -38.00 -14.57
N GLU A 93 -1.22 -37.92 -13.35
CA GLU A 93 -2.10 -36.80 -12.96
C GLU A 93 -1.34 -35.53 -12.65
N TYR A 94 -0.24 -35.59 -11.87
CA TYR A 94 0.56 -34.43 -11.47
C TYR A 94 1.90 -34.43 -12.19
N VAL A 95 1.94 -33.90 -13.39
CA VAL A 95 3.15 -33.86 -14.25
C VAL A 95 3.72 -32.43 -14.25
N GLY A 96 5.02 -32.31 -14.12
CA GLY A 96 5.73 -31.03 -14.22
C GLY A 96 5.63 -30.43 -15.63
N VAL A 97 5.95 -29.15 -15.75
CA VAL A 97 5.82 -28.39 -17.02
C VAL A 97 6.78 -28.90 -18.10
N ALA A 98 8.00 -29.29 -17.69
CA ALA A 98 9.04 -29.83 -18.56
C ALA A 98 9.50 -31.22 -18.06
N PRO A 99 8.67 -32.27 -18.18
CA PRO A 99 8.94 -33.57 -17.56
C PRO A 99 10.14 -34.29 -18.14
N GLY A 100 10.71 -33.81 -19.25
CA GLY A 100 11.94 -34.33 -19.86
C GLY A 100 13.23 -33.66 -19.36
N ALA A 101 13.11 -32.53 -18.63
CA ALA A 101 14.29 -31.80 -18.16
C ALA A 101 15.10 -32.54 -17.11
N SER A 102 16.41 -32.24 -17.06
CA SER A 102 17.34 -32.64 -16.01
C SER A 102 17.50 -31.57 -14.96
N LEU A 103 17.84 -31.95 -13.73
CA LEU A 103 17.91 -31.01 -12.61
C LEU A 103 19.33 -30.98 -11.99
N LEU A 104 19.82 -29.81 -11.61
CA LEU A 104 20.90 -29.65 -10.68
C LEU A 104 20.30 -29.24 -9.31
N ASN A 105 20.64 -30.00 -8.27
CA ASN A 105 20.23 -29.77 -6.91
C ASN A 105 21.26 -28.87 -6.20
N VAL A 106 20.97 -27.59 -6.07
CA VAL A 106 21.85 -26.60 -5.46
C VAL A 106 21.24 -26.16 -4.14
N ARG A 107 21.66 -26.78 -3.04
CA ARG A 107 21.11 -26.49 -1.74
C ARG A 107 21.76 -25.24 -1.14
N VAL A 108 20.99 -24.18 -0.97
CA VAL A 108 21.38 -22.88 -0.43
C VAL A 108 20.49 -22.41 0.73
N ILE A 109 19.39 -23.15 1.02
CA ILE A 109 18.42 -22.88 2.09
C ILE A 109 18.49 -24.00 3.12
N ASP A 110 18.55 -23.64 4.40
CA ASP A 110 18.58 -24.59 5.52
C ASP A 110 17.20 -25.21 5.83
N SER A 111 17.15 -26.11 6.80
CA SER A 111 15.91 -26.76 7.25
C SER A 111 14.92 -25.81 7.95
N LYS A 112 15.30 -24.56 8.21
CA LYS A 112 14.46 -23.51 8.82
C LYS A 112 13.93 -22.51 7.80
N GLY A 113 14.30 -22.65 6.52
CA GLY A 113 13.90 -21.78 5.44
C GLY A 113 14.78 -20.52 5.31
N SER A 114 15.99 -20.54 5.87
CA SER A 114 16.93 -19.42 5.80
C SER A 114 18.12 -19.74 4.90
N GLY A 115 18.60 -18.74 4.15
CA GLY A 115 19.79 -18.82 3.30
C GLY A 115 20.69 -17.61 3.47
N GLN A 116 22.02 -17.82 3.43
CA GLN A 116 22.99 -16.73 3.42
C GLN A 116 23.14 -16.20 1.99
N ILE A 117 23.21 -14.89 1.82
CA ILE A 117 23.41 -14.25 0.51
C ILE A 117 24.68 -14.79 -0.18
N SER A 118 25.77 -14.98 0.59
CA SER A 118 27.02 -15.56 0.10
C SER A 118 26.85 -16.95 -0.49
N ASP A 119 26.05 -17.79 0.17
CA ASP A 119 25.82 -19.18 -0.22
C ASP A 119 24.97 -19.27 -1.48
N ILE A 120 23.98 -18.35 -1.59
CA ILE A 120 23.15 -18.24 -2.79
C ILE A 120 23.99 -17.76 -3.98
N ILE A 121 24.87 -16.78 -3.81
CA ILE A 121 25.77 -16.29 -4.86
C ILE A 121 26.73 -17.42 -5.29
N ALA A 122 27.31 -18.15 -4.33
CA ALA A 122 28.15 -19.31 -4.64
C ALA A 122 27.37 -20.41 -5.37
N GLY A 123 26.09 -20.60 -5.03
CA GLY A 123 25.18 -21.50 -5.74
C GLY A 123 24.91 -21.09 -7.19
N ILE A 124 24.76 -19.79 -7.44
CA ILE A 124 24.63 -19.24 -8.81
C ILE A 124 25.87 -19.54 -9.62
N ASP A 125 27.06 -19.22 -9.09
CA ASP A 125 28.33 -19.44 -9.76
C ASP A 125 28.55 -20.95 -10.05
N TRP A 126 28.28 -21.83 -9.07
CA TRP A 126 28.38 -23.27 -9.24
C TRP A 126 27.44 -23.80 -10.33
N ALA A 127 26.19 -23.27 -10.39
CA ALA A 127 25.23 -23.72 -11.41
C ALA A 127 25.70 -23.36 -12.83
N ILE A 128 26.28 -22.16 -13.00
CA ILE A 128 26.87 -21.73 -14.27
C ILE A 128 28.06 -22.62 -14.64
N ASP A 129 28.95 -22.90 -13.71
CA ASP A 129 30.14 -23.75 -13.91
C ASP A 129 29.78 -25.22 -14.21
N ASN A 130 28.53 -25.64 -13.92
CA ASN A 130 28.00 -26.98 -14.22
C ASN A 130 26.98 -26.96 -15.37
N ASP A 131 27.11 -25.99 -16.29
CA ASP A 131 26.36 -25.92 -17.54
C ASP A 131 24.83 -25.91 -17.37
N ALA A 132 24.34 -25.19 -16.35
CA ALA A 132 22.90 -24.96 -16.19
C ALA A 132 22.37 -24.02 -17.29
N ASP A 133 21.41 -24.49 -18.07
CA ASP A 133 20.69 -23.65 -19.05
C ASP A 133 19.76 -22.65 -18.37
N ILE A 134 19.18 -23.06 -17.23
CA ILE A 134 18.22 -22.29 -16.46
C ILE A 134 18.55 -22.36 -14.97
N LEU A 135 18.49 -21.22 -14.28
CA LEU A 135 18.41 -21.12 -12.82
C LEU A 135 16.98 -20.79 -12.42
N THR A 136 16.44 -21.53 -11.45
CA THR A 136 15.20 -21.16 -10.76
C THR A 136 15.50 -20.84 -9.31
N MET A 137 15.09 -19.67 -8.88
CA MET A 137 15.32 -19.13 -7.54
C MET A 137 13.97 -18.80 -6.90
N SER A 138 13.37 -19.83 -6.29
CA SER A 138 12.09 -19.71 -5.57
C SER A 138 12.31 -19.17 -4.15
N LEU A 139 13.16 -18.19 -4.03
CA LEU A 139 13.60 -17.57 -2.79
C LEU A 139 13.65 -16.04 -2.94
N GLY A 140 13.62 -15.35 -1.82
CA GLY A 140 13.74 -13.89 -1.80
C GLY A 140 13.93 -13.37 -0.39
N GLY A 141 14.37 -12.13 -0.32
CA GLY A 141 14.49 -11.36 0.91
C GLY A 141 14.10 -9.91 0.68
N LEU A 142 13.67 -9.27 1.76
CA LEU A 142 13.25 -7.87 1.70
C LEU A 142 14.39 -6.99 1.19
N ASN A 143 14.09 -6.18 0.19
CA ASN A 143 15.00 -5.13 -0.24
C ASN A 143 14.78 -3.89 0.64
N LEU A 144 15.70 -3.61 1.55
CA LEU A 144 15.67 -2.46 2.45
C LEU A 144 16.07 -1.14 1.76
N GLY A 145 15.85 -1.01 0.47
CA GLY A 145 16.06 0.22 -0.29
C GLY A 145 17.35 0.29 -1.09
N GLU A 146 18.07 -0.80 -1.24
CA GLU A 146 19.22 -0.89 -2.12
C GLU A 146 18.77 -0.94 -3.57
N SER A 147 19.28 -0.05 -4.41
CA SER A 147 18.92 0.00 -5.83
C SER A 147 19.48 -1.16 -6.66
N ASN A 148 20.46 -1.87 -6.14
CA ASN A 148 21.10 -3.01 -6.81
C ASN A 148 21.80 -3.94 -5.81
N PRO A 149 21.07 -4.78 -5.06
CA PRO A 149 21.64 -5.69 -4.08
C PRO A 149 22.63 -6.69 -4.71
N PRO A 150 23.67 -7.12 -3.99
CA PRO A 150 24.67 -8.07 -4.51
C PRO A 150 24.07 -9.34 -5.10
N ILE A 151 23.02 -9.89 -4.49
CA ILE A 151 22.33 -11.09 -4.98
C ILE A 151 21.61 -10.84 -6.31
N SER A 152 21.01 -9.64 -6.49
CA SER A 152 20.36 -9.26 -7.74
C SER A 152 21.38 -9.00 -8.85
N MET A 153 22.56 -8.45 -8.52
CA MET A 153 23.66 -8.32 -9.44
C MET A 153 24.19 -9.67 -9.90
N ALA A 154 24.35 -10.64 -8.99
CA ALA A 154 24.80 -11.99 -9.32
C ALA A 154 23.80 -12.68 -10.26
N ALA A 155 22.50 -12.58 -9.99
CA ALA A 155 21.45 -13.12 -10.84
C ALA A 155 21.43 -12.47 -12.24
N ASP A 156 21.60 -11.15 -12.32
CA ASP A 156 21.71 -10.41 -13.59
C ASP A 156 22.97 -10.81 -14.39
N ASN A 157 24.09 -11.05 -13.70
CA ASN A 157 25.33 -11.53 -14.31
C ASN A 157 25.19 -12.95 -14.88
N ALA A 158 24.40 -13.82 -14.25
CA ALA A 158 24.08 -15.14 -14.81
C ALA A 158 23.34 -15.03 -16.14
N MET A 159 22.39 -14.08 -16.27
CA MET A 159 21.73 -13.78 -17.55
C MET A 159 22.74 -13.31 -18.61
N ASP A 160 23.72 -12.50 -18.22
CA ASP A 160 24.79 -12.07 -19.15
C ASP A 160 25.72 -13.23 -19.53
N ALA A 161 25.95 -14.17 -18.64
CA ALA A 161 26.75 -15.37 -18.89
C ALA A 161 26.07 -16.38 -19.84
N GLY A 162 24.76 -16.21 -20.11
CA GLY A 162 24.01 -17.07 -21.02
C GLY A 162 23.02 -18.01 -20.35
N THR A 163 22.86 -17.95 -19.03
CA THR A 163 21.93 -18.77 -18.28
C THR A 163 20.62 -18.02 -18.03
N VAL A 164 19.48 -18.62 -18.34
CA VAL A 164 18.16 -18.04 -18.05
C VAL A 164 17.91 -18.05 -16.55
N VAL A 165 17.52 -16.92 -15.96
CA VAL A 165 17.25 -16.83 -14.52
C VAL A 165 15.80 -16.45 -14.25
N CYS A 166 15.07 -17.38 -13.63
CA CYS A 166 13.69 -17.18 -13.16
C CYS A 166 13.69 -16.98 -11.63
N VAL A 167 13.08 -15.90 -11.16
CA VAL A 167 13.08 -15.51 -9.74
C VAL A 167 11.67 -15.19 -9.26
N ALA A 168 11.35 -15.62 -8.04
CA ALA A 168 10.09 -15.27 -7.40
C ALA A 168 9.98 -13.74 -7.17
N ALA A 169 8.78 -13.20 -7.35
CA ALA A 169 8.53 -11.79 -7.07
C ALA A 169 8.47 -11.48 -5.56
N GLY A 170 8.29 -12.49 -4.72
CA GLY A 170 8.10 -12.36 -3.28
C GLY A 170 6.64 -12.56 -2.86
N ASN A 171 6.45 -12.83 -1.59
CA ASN A 171 5.13 -13.09 -1.01
C ASN A 171 4.89 -12.08 0.13
N LEU A 172 3.93 -11.20 -0.07
CA LEU A 172 3.42 -10.35 1.00
C LEU A 172 2.57 -11.22 1.94
N ASP A 173 3.13 -11.60 3.09
CA ASP A 173 2.37 -12.26 4.15
C ASP A 173 1.52 -11.22 4.89
N GLU A 174 0.24 -11.53 5.16
CA GLU A 174 -0.65 -10.68 5.97
C GLU A 174 -0.04 -10.37 7.36
N ARG A 175 0.74 -11.29 7.92
CA ARG A 175 1.46 -11.08 9.18
C ARG A 175 2.68 -10.18 9.01
N LEU A 176 3.39 -10.34 7.90
CA LEU A 176 4.51 -9.48 7.53
C LEU A 176 4.01 -8.08 7.18
N LEU A 177 2.88 -7.98 6.49
CA LEU A 177 2.18 -6.75 6.19
C LEU A 177 1.77 -6.02 7.49
N LEU A 178 1.23 -6.74 8.47
CA LEU A 178 0.90 -6.20 9.79
C LEU A 178 2.16 -5.78 10.58
N LEU A 179 3.24 -6.56 10.49
CA LEU A 179 4.52 -6.26 11.12
C LEU A 179 5.22 -5.06 10.46
N MET A 180 5.08 -4.92 9.16
CA MET A 180 5.62 -3.81 8.37
C MET A 180 4.85 -2.51 8.56
N LEU A 181 3.54 -2.60 8.83
CA LEU A 181 2.70 -1.50 9.29
C LEU A 181 3.21 -0.89 10.59
N VAL A 182 3.71 -1.73 11.47
CA VAL A 182 4.20 -1.35 12.79
C VAL A 182 5.68 -0.95 12.75
N ALA A 183 6.46 -1.38 11.75
CA ALA A 183 7.87 -1.04 11.60
C ALA A 183 8.06 0.02 10.50
N SER A 184 7.82 1.26 10.83
CA SER A 184 7.80 2.48 9.99
C SER A 184 9.02 2.75 9.08
N SER A 185 9.85 1.76 8.77
CA SER A 185 11.11 1.95 8.07
C SER A 185 11.33 1.09 6.83
N VAL A 186 10.34 0.30 6.38
CA VAL A 186 10.52 -0.59 5.22
C VAL A 186 9.72 -0.09 4.03
N SER A 187 10.44 0.36 3.03
CA SER A 187 9.92 0.63 1.68
C SER A 187 9.38 -0.65 1.07
N LEU A 188 8.09 -0.76 1.02
CA LEU A 188 7.41 -1.86 0.36
C LEU A 188 7.23 -1.58 -1.14
N GLY A 189 8.31 -1.56 -1.89
CA GLY A 189 8.23 -2.03 -3.27
C GLY A 189 8.06 -3.55 -3.17
N GLY A 190 6.86 -4.06 -3.49
CA GLY A 190 6.46 -5.43 -3.19
C GLY A 190 7.25 -6.54 -3.87
N VAL A 191 8.40 -6.26 -4.50
CA VAL A 191 9.26 -7.25 -5.13
C VAL A 191 10.52 -7.45 -4.31
N GLU A 192 10.71 -8.68 -3.85
CA GLU A 192 11.88 -9.10 -3.08
C GLU A 192 13.13 -9.25 -3.97
N SER A 193 14.33 -9.08 -3.36
CA SER A 193 15.59 -9.40 -4.02
C SER A 193 15.84 -10.92 -3.98
N PRO A 194 16.29 -11.55 -5.10
CA PRO A 194 16.82 -10.98 -6.34
C PRO A 194 15.78 -10.71 -7.44
N GLY A 195 14.47 -10.79 -7.18
CA GLY A 195 13.44 -10.52 -8.16
C GLY A 195 13.44 -9.07 -8.70
N ASP A 196 13.99 -8.13 -7.95
CA ASP A 196 14.21 -6.73 -8.34
C ASP A 196 15.34 -6.53 -9.37
N GLY A 197 16.12 -7.57 -9.67
CA GLY A 197 17.17 -7.55 -10.70
C GLY A 197 16.65 -7.01 -12.05
N VAL A 198 17.54 -6.34 -12.81
CA VAL A 198 17.18 -5.70 -14.07
C VAL A 198 16.85 -6.74 -15.15
N LYS A 199 17.70 -7.78 -15.25
CA LYS A 199 17.70 -8.72 -16.37
C LYS A 199 16.89 -9.96 -16.10
N VAL A 200 16.80 -10.40 -14.87
CA VAL A 200 16.10 -11.62 -14.47
C VAL A 200 14.62 -11.63 -14.88
N ILE A 201 14.06 -12.82 -15.05
CA ILE A 201 12.63 -13.04 -15.27
C ILE A 201 11.97 -13.17 -13.91
N THR A 202 11.37 -12.08 -13.44
CA THR A 202 10.67 -12.03 -12.16
C THR A 202 9.24 -12.51 -12.34
N VAL A 203 8.82 -13.45 -11.50
CA VAL A 203 7.55 -14.16 -11.66
C VAL A 203 6.62 -13.88 -10.50
N GLY A 204 5.47 -13.29 -10.80
CA GLY A 204 4.35 -13.14 -9.87
C GLY A 204 3.41 -14.35 -9.91
N ALA A 205 2.42 -14.35 -9.02
CA ALA A 205 1.50 -15.47 -8.86
C ALA A 205 0.06 -15.14 -9.25
N THR A 206 -0.62 -16.12 -9.88
CA THR A 206 -2.08 -16.09 -10.10
C THR A 206 -2.75 -17.29 -9.43
N ASP A 207 -4.05 -17.18 -9.22
CA ASP A 207 -4.91 -18.32 -8.94
C ASP A 207 -5.31 -19.08 -10.22
N CYS A 208 -6.15 -20.12 -10.06
CA CYS A 208 -6.64 -20.93 -11.18
C CYS A 208 -7.74 -20.25 -12.00
N ASP A 209 -8.27 -19.13 -11.55
CA ASP A 209 -9.25 -18.31 -12.27
C ASP A 209 -8.59 -17.12 -13.00
N ASP A 210 -7.25 -17.17 -13.15
CA ASP A 210 -6.42 -16.15 -13.81
C ASP A 210 -6.36 -14.80 -13.06
N ARG A 211 -6.65 -14.77 -11.74
CA ARG A 211 -6.55 -13.56 -10.92
C ARG A 211 -5.20 -13.47 -10.25
N ILE A 212 -4.68 -12.27 -10.15
CA ILE A 212 -3.43 -12.02 -9.40
C ILE A 212 -3.63 -12.39 -7.93
N ALA A 213 -2.72 -13.18 -7.38
CA ALA A 213 -2.75 -13.55 -5.98
C ALA A 213 -2.46 -12.34 -5.09
N ALA A 214 -3.26 -12.14 -4.04
CA ALA A 214 -3.11 -10.99 -3.13
C ALA A 214 -1.72 -10.88 -2.48
N PHE A 215 -1.03 -12.02 -2.30
CA PHE A 215 0.33 -12.05 -1.76
C PHE A 215 1.42 -11.81 -2.81
N SER A 216 1.07 -11.78 -4.11
CA SER A 216 2.08 -11.67 -5.17
C SER A 216 2.83 -10.35 -5.10
N GLY A 217 4.15 -10.41 -5.03
CA GLY A 217 5.00 -9.23 -5.12
C GLY A 217 4.75 -8.45 -6.41
N SER A 218 4.61 -7.13 -6.29
CA SER A 218 4.29 -6.21 -7.38
C SER A 218 5.17 -4.97 -7.35
N GLY A 219 5.32 -4.30 -8.52
CA GLY A 219 6.00 -3.02 -8.66
C GLY A 219 5.07 -1.82 -8.48
N PRO A 220 5.48 -0.63 -8.94
CA PRO A 220 6.78 -0.34 -9.53
C PRO A 220 7.91 -0.40 -8.51
N LEU A 221 9.13 -0.64 -8.98
CA LEU A 221 10.31 -0.51 -8.14
C LEU A 221 10.61 0.97 -7.87
N ARG A 222 11.38 1.26 -6.83
CA ARG A 222 11.79 2.63 -6.47
C ARG A 222 12.45 3.42 -7.62
N ASP A 223 13.13 2.72 -8.50
CA ASP A 223 13.80 3.34 -9.65
C ASP A 223 12.87 3.52 -10.88
N GLY A 224 11.57 3.24 -10.75
CA GLY A 224 10.55 3.39 -11.78
C GLY A 224 10.49 2.23 -12.77
N ARG A 225 11.17 1.08 -12.51
CA ARG A 225 11.03 -0.11 -13.34
C ARG A 225 9.77 -0.88 -13.00
N TYR A 226 9.16 -1.48 -14.02
CA TYR A 226 7.99 -2.34 -13.86
C TYR A 226 8.43 -3.78 -13.56
N LYS A 227 7.87 -4.36 -12.53
CA LYS A 227 7.99 -5.76 -12.11
C LYS A 227 6.62 -6.23 -11.58
N PRO A 228 6.30 -7.54 -11.65
CA PRO A 228 7.10 -8.65 -12.18
C PRO A 228 7.28 -8.57 -13.70
N SER A 229 8.07 -9.49 -14.29
CA SER A 229 8.19 -9.60 -15.75
C SER A 229 6.93 -10.19 -16.37
N LEU A 230 6.33 -11.16 -15.68
CA LEU A 230 5.10 -11.86 -16.03
C LEU A 230 4.60 -12.64 -14.81
N VAL A 231 3.45 -13.28 -14.94
CA VAL A 231 2.85 -14.10 -13.87
C VAL A 231 2.61 -15.54 -14.33
N ALA A 232 2.46 -16.44 -13.36
CA ALA A 232 2.11 -17.83 -13.58
C ALA A 232 1.27 -18.37 -12.42
N PRO A 233 0.58 -19.52 -12.56
CA PRO A 233 -0.18 -20.12 -11.47
C PRO A 233 0.69 -20.39 -10.24
N GLY A 234 0.27 -19.90 -9.08
CA GLY A 234 0.98 -20.00 -7.81
C GLY A 234 0.06 -20.22 -6.61
N VAL A 235 -1.26 -20.30 -6.81
CA VAL A 235 -2.21 -20.53 -5.72
C VAL A 235 -2.71 -21.96 -5.76
N SER A 236 -2.67 -22.64 -4.61
CA SER A 236 -3.14 -24.03 -4.46
C SER A 236 -2.54 -25.03 -5.47
N VAL A 237 -1.29 -24.83 -5.81
CA VAL A 237 -0.54 -25.69 -6.73
C VAL A 237 -0.21 -27.03 -6.03
N VAL A 238 -0.48 -28.14 -6.72
CA VAL A 238 -0.12 -29.49 -6.24
C VAL A 238 1.22 -29.89 -6.82
N SER A 239 2.15 -30.37 -5.97
CA SER A 239 3.45 -30.85 -6.41
C SER A 239 4.04 -31.90 -5.45
N THR A 240 5.18 -32.45 -5.85
CA THR A 240 5.93 -33.49 -5.10
C THR A 240 6.43 -32.94 -3.75
N VAL A 241 6.51 -33.84 -2.77
CA VAL A 241 7.07 -33.55 -1.44
C VAL A 241 8.01 -34.65 -1.01
N PRO A 242 8.99 -34.37 -0.15
CA PRO A 242 9.89 -35.43 0.34
C PRO A 242 9.12 -36.54 1.04
N LEU A 243 9.49 -37.78 0.75
CA LEU A 243 8.79 -38.97 1.23
C LEU A 243 8.76 -39.10 2.74
N LYS A 244 9.77 -38.55 3.42
CA LYS A 244 9.97 -38.69 4.87
C LYS A 244 9.56 -37.52 5.71
N LEU A 245 9.13 -36.41 5.09
CA LEU A 245 8.70 -35.23 5.80
C LEU A 245 7.18 -35.21 5.97
N ASP A 246 6.74 -34.75 7.13
CA ASP A 246 5.34 -34.36 7.35
C ASP A 246 5.24 -32.86 7.17
N ILE A 247 4.55 -32.44 6.11
CA ILE A 247 4.43 -31.04 5.73
C ILE A 247 2.95 -30.63 5.60
N GLU A 248 2.70 -29.36 5.83
CA GLU A 248 1.36 -28.79 5.71
C GLU A 248 0.82 -28.91 4.26
N GLY A 249 -0.49 -29.11 4.11
CA GLY A 249 -1.13 -29.24 2.80
C GLY A 249 -0.94 -30.61 2.15
N LYS A 250 -0.38 -31.59 2.84
CA LYS A 250 -0.17 -32.95 2.35
C LYS A 250 -1.48 -33.60 1.89
N ILE A 251 -1.50 -34.10 0.66
CA ILE A 251 -2.65 -34.80 0.05
C ILE A 251 -2.48 -36.31 0.26
N ASP A 252 -1.27 -36.80 0.03
CA ASP A 252 -0.86 -38.19 0.22
C ASP A 252 0.64 -38.26 0.57
N ASN A 253 1.24 -39.44 0.43
CA ASN A 253 2.68 -39.65 0.74
C ASN A 253 3.63 -38.99 -0.26
N TYR A 254 3.12 -38.53 -1.41
CA TYR A 254 3.94 -38.06 -2.54
C TYR A 254 3.69 -36.57 -2.84
N TYR A 255 2.51 -36.02 -2.51
CA TYR A 255 2.10 -34.71 -2.95
C TYR A 255 1.54 -33.87 -1.83
N ALA A 256 1.74 -32.56 -1.95
CA ALA A 256 1.07 -31.56 -1.13
C ALA A 256 0.59 -30.41 -2.01
N ARG A 257 -0.31 -29.61 -1.43
CA ARG A 257 -0.83 -28.36 -2.01
C ARG A 257 -0.24 -27.19 -1.27
N ALA A 258 0.31 -26.22 -2.02
CA ALA A 258 0.88 -25.01 -1.46
C ALA A 258 0.57 -23.79 -2.32
N SER A 259 0.85 -22.59 -1.81
CA SER A 259 0.68 -21.32 -2.52
C SER A 259 1.90 -20.44 -2.30
N GLY A 260 2.30 -19.68 -3.34
CA GLY A 260 3.42 -18.74 -3.30
C GLY A 260 3.93 -18.41 -4.70
N THR A 261 4.59 -17.28 -4.85
CA THR A 261 5.36 -16.94 -6.06
C THR A 261 6.51 -17.93 -6.27
N SER A 262 6.94 -18.58 -5.19
CA SER A 262 7.89 -19.69 -5.22
C SER A 262 7.39 -20.89 -6.04
N LEU A 263 6.07 -21.03 -6.25
CA LEU A 263 5.49 -22.11 -7.06
C LEU A 263 5.20 -21.65 -8.49
N SER A 264 4.99 -20.37 -8.72
CA SER A 264 4.86 -19.77 -10.04
C SER A 264 6.19 -19.76 -10.80
N THR A 265 7.28 -19.50 -10.10
CA THR A 265 8.62 -19.40 -10.67
C THR A 265 9.06 -20.67 -11.41
N PRO A 266 8.94 -21.89 -10.83
CA PRO A 266 9.28 -23.12 -11.53
C PRO A 266 8.34 -23.43 -12.71
N VAL A 267 7.12 -22.93 -12.73
CA VAL A 267 6.25 -23.04 -13.91
C VAL A 267 6.88 -22.31 -15.09
N VAL A 268 7.35 -21.07 -14.89
CA VAL A 268 8.02 -20.28 -15.93
C VAL A 268 9.37 -20.90 -16.32
N ALA A 269 10.14 -21.41 -15.36
CA ALA A 269 11.38 -22.13 -15.64
C ALA A 269 11.12 -23.39 -16.51
N GLY A 270 10.03 -24.10 -16.24
CA GLY A 270 9.60 -25.22 -17.07
C GLY A 270 9.22 -24.79 -18.49
N VAL A 271 8.47 -23.70 -18.66
CA VAL A 271 8.15 -23.17 -20.00
C VAL A 271 9.44 -22.74 -20.72
N ALA A 272 10.37 -22.07 -20.02
CA ALA A 272 11.68 -21.73 -20.58
C ALA A 272 12.44 -22.97 -21.07
N ALA A 273 12.38 -24.10 -20.32
CA ALA A 273 13.00 -25.36 -20.72
C ALA A 273 12.36 -25.95 -21.99
N LEU A 274 11.04 -25.81 -22.16
CA LEU A 274 10.38 -26.21 -23.43
C LEU A 274 10.88 -25.38 -24.61
N LEU A 275 11.03 -24.05 -24.43
CA LEU A 275 11.53 -23.15 -25.48
C LEU A 275 13.00 -23.46 -25.85
N LEU A 276 13.87 -23.70 -24.87
CA LEU A 276 15.28 -24.03 -25.11
C LEU A 276 15.46 -25.40 -25.77
N GLN A 277 14.62 -26.40 -25.46
CA GLN A 277 14.59 -27.63 -26.24
C GLN A 277 14.21 -27.38 -27.69
N ALA A 278 13.25 -26.53 -27.93
CA ALA A 278 12.74 -26.20 -29.28
C ALA A 278 13.76 -25.41 -30.11
N ASP A 279 14.45 -24.46 -29.47
CA ASP A 279 15.52 -23.67 -30.08
C ASP A 279 16.66 -23.41 -29.07
N PRO A 280 17.70 -24.28 -29.07
CA PRO A 280 18.85 -24.14 -28.18
C PRO A 280 19.72 -22.90 -28.47
N SER A 281 19.46 -22.17 -29.52
CA SER A 281 20.21 -20.95 -29.86
C SER A 281 19.68 -19.70 -29.20
N LEU A 282 18.54 -19.80 -28.51
CA LEU A 282 17.95 -18.66 -27.82
C LEU A 282 18.87 -18.15 -26.71
N THR A 283 19.07 -16.84 -26.69
CA THR A 283 19.70 -16.17 -25.56
C THR A 283 18.72 -16.01 -24.38
N PRO A 284 19.17 -15.77 -23.16
CA PRO A 284 18.29 -15.46 -22.02
C PRO A 284 17.31 -14.28 -22.32
N ALA A 285 17.79 -13.25 -23.02
CA ALA A 285 16.92 -12.14 -23.46
C ALA A 285 15.89 -12.58 -24.51
N GLY A 286 16.25 -13.53 -25.37
CA GLY A 286 15.36 -14.16 -26.34
C GLY A 286 14.27 -14.99 -25.67
N VAL A 287 14.62 -15.83 -24.70
CA VAL A 287 13.66 -16.57 -23.89
C VAL A 287 12.71 -15.60 -23.17
N LYS A 288 13.24 -14.56 -22.51
CA LYS A 288 12.44 -13.51 -21.86
C LYS A 288 11.51 -12.82 -22.85
N ALA A 289 11.96 -12.54 -24.08
CA ALA A 289 11.14 -11.91 -25.11
C ALA A 289 10.02 -12.85 -25.59
N ALA A 290 10.30 -14.15 -25.79
CA ALA A 290 9.29 -15.12 -26.17
C ALA A 290 8.21 -15.25 -25.08
N LEU A 291 8.62 -15.43 -23.83
CA LEU A 291 7.72 -15.57 -22.69
C LEU A 291 6.83 -14.33 -22.50
N THR A 292 7.41 -13.12 -22.56
CA THR A 292 6.67 -11.89 -22.31
C THR A 292 5.78 -11.48 -23.48
N ARG A 293 6.18 -11.73 -24.73
CA ARG A 293 5.32 -11.47 -25.91
C ARG A 293 4.22 -12.52 -26.06
N GLY A 294 4.47 -13.76 -25.66
CA GLY A 294 3.48 -14.83 -25.66
C GLY A 294 2.47 -14.74 -24.53
N ALA A 295 2.74 -13.97 -23.47
CA ALA A 295 1.89 -13.88 -22.32
C ALA A 295 0.48 -13.37 -22.64
N LYS A 296 -0.52 -13.85 -21.87
CA LYS A 296 -1.92 -13.46 -21.96
C LYS A 296 -2.21 -12.38 -20.92
N LYS A 297 -2.77 -11.23 -21.34
CA LYS A 297 -3.24 -10.21 -20.41
C LYS A 297 -4.39 -10.73 -19.54
N LEU A 298 -4.40 -10.31 -18.30
CA LEU A 298 -5.38 -10.70 -17.30
C LEU A 298 -6.19 -9.47 -16.86
N SER A 299 -7.43 -9.75 -16.41
CA SER A 299 -8.32 -8.73 -15.85
C SER A 299 -8.75 -9.12 -14.43
N ASN A 300 -9.10 -8.12 -13.63
CA ASN A 300 -9.64 -8.30 -12.30
C ASN A 300 -11.11 -8.75 -12.34
N SER A 301 -11.76 -8.87 -11.18
CA SER A 301 -13.17 -9.26 -11.07
C SER A 301 -14.14 -8.22 -11.65
N GLN A 302 -13.65 -7.03 -11.98
CA GLN A 302 -14.42 -5.95 -12.59
C GLN A 302 -14.23 -5.86 -14.12
N ASP A 303 -13.53 -6.85 -14.72
CA ASP A 303 -13.13 -6.88 -16.13
C ASP A 303 -12.11 -5.80 -16.53
N GLU A 304 -11.50 -5.12 -15.56
CA GLU A 304 -10.40 -4.19 -15.81
C GLU A 304 -9.10 -4.96 -16.00
N GLU A 305 -8.31 -4.61 -17.02
CA GLU A 305 -6.99 -5.20 -17.20
C GLU A 305 -6.08 -4.81 -16.05
N TYR A 306 -5.41 -5.79 -15.43
CA TYR A 306 -4.42 -5.51 -14.40
C TYR A 306 -3.29 -4.63 -14.94
N GLU A 307 -2.84 -3.73 -14.09
CA GLU A 307 -1.70 -2.88 -14.38
C GLU A 307 -0.41 -3.67 -14.60
N ALA A 308 0.47 -3.15 -15.46
CA ALA A 308 1.73 -3.81 -15.78
C ALA A 308 2.63 -4.07 -14.55
N TYR A 309 2.47 -3.32 -13.49
CA TYR A 309 3.21 -3.54 -12.23
C TYR A 309 2.62 -4.64 -11.35
N TYR A 310 1.43 -5.17 -11.66
CA TYR A 310 0.88 -6.38 -11.04
C TYR A 310 1.13 -7.62 -11.88
N GLN A 311 0.84 -7.55 -13.19
CA GLN A 311 0.89 -8.71 -14.07
C GLN A 311 2.14 -8.79 -14.96
N GLY A 312 2.96 -7.73 -15.03
CA GLY A 312 4.00 -7.63 -16.05
C GLY A 312 3.41 -7.73 -17.46
N ALA A 313 3.92 -8.65 -18.24
CA ALA A 313 3.39 -8.95 -19.57
C ALA A 313 2.06 -9.73 -19.55
N GLY A 314 1.70 -10.34 -18.40
CA GLY A 314 0.52 -11.18 -18.23
C GLY A 314 0.87 -12.62 -17.86
N LEU A 315 -0.11 -13.52 -17.97
CA LEU A 315 0.04 -14.96 -17.70
C LEU A 315 0.88 -15.65 -18.77
N VAL A 316 1.90 -16.38 -18.37
CA VAL A 316 2.74 -17.16 -19.27
C VAL A 316 1.92 -18.18 -20.08
N ASP A 317 2.23 -18.29 -21.36
CA ASP A 317 1.59 -19.24 -22.29
C ASP A 317 2.67 -19.92 -23.14
N ALA A 318 2.88 -21.21 -22.93
CA ALA A 318 3.94 -21.97 -23.59
C ALA A 318 3.73 -22.10 -25.10
N GLU A 319 2.50 -22.34 -25.56
CA GLU A 319 2.21 -22.50 -26.98
C GLU A 319 2.40 -21.19 -27.73
N ARG A 320 1.84 -20.08 -27.22
CA ARG A 320 2.02 -18.75 -27.82
C ARG A 320 3.47 -18.31 -27.80
N SER A 321 4.22 -18.62 -26.74
CA SER A 321 5.65 -18.32 -26.65
C SER A 321 6.45 -19.13 -27.68
N PHE A 322 6.10 -20.42 -27.87
CA PHE A 322 6.71 -21.26 -28.89
C PHE A 322 6.43 -20.79 -30.31
N GLU A 323 5.22 -20.30 -30.61
CA GLU A 323 4.85 -19.78 -31.94
C GLU A 323 5.69 -18.56 -32.36
N LEU A 324 6.29 -17.86 -31.39
CA LEU A 324 7.20 -16.74 -31.64
C LEU A 324 8.61 -17.16 -31.99
N LEU A 325 8.97 -18.44 -31.80
CA LEU A 325 10.26 -18.96 -32.20
C LEU A 325 10.35 -18.97 -33.75
N GLY A 326 11.47 -18.54 -34.28
CA GLY A 326 11.63 -18.37 -35.72
C GLY A 326 11.18 -17.02 -36.29
N VAL A 327 10.67 -16.13 -35.45
CA VAL A 327 10.50 -14.72 -35.84
C VAL A 327 11.88 -14.09 -36.00
N ASP A 328 12.09 -13.39 -37.13
CA ASP A 328 13.42 -12.87 -37.54
C ASP A 328 14.08 -11.97 -36.47
N ARG A 329 13.29 -11.35 -35.59
CA ARG A 329 13.74 -10.41 -34.55
C ARG A 329 12.91 -10.57 -33.30
N LEU A 330 13.36 -11.46 -32.43
CA LEU A 330 12.72 -11.67 -31.14
C LEU A 330 13.23 -10.63 -30.14
N CYS A 331 12.43 -9.60 -29.91
CA CYS A 331 12.68 -8.53 -28.95
C CYS A 331 11.38 -8.10 -28.30
N ASN A 332 11.45 -7.50 -27.15
CA ASN A 332 10.31 -6.89 -26.44
C ASN A 332 10.75 -5.74 -25.56
N ALA A 333 9.78 -5.03 -24.99
CA ALA A 333 9.99 -4.05 -23.95
C ALA A 333 8.95 -4.24 -22.83
N LEU A 334 9.33 -3.94 -21.61
CA LEU A 334 8.45 -3.93 -20.45
C LEU A 334 8.49 -2.54 -19.79
N PRO A 335 7.32 -1.93 -19.56
CA PRO A 335 5.99 -2.42 -19.94
C PRO A 335 5.81 -2.46 -21.47
N ASP A 336 4.87 -3.29 -21.94
CA ASP A 336 4.57 -3.44 -23.37
C ASP A 336 3.58 -2.39 -23.92
N ARG A 337 3.05 -1.57 -23.03
CA ARG A 337 2.27 -0.35 -23.31
C ARG A 337 2.54 0.68 -22.21
N TRP A 338 2.19 1.93 -22.45
CA TRP A 338 2.33 2.97 -21.45
C TRP A 338 1.28 4.06 -21.61
N SER A 339 0.74 4.53 -20.52
CA SER A 339 -0.14 5.69 -20.47
C SER A 339 0.46 6.76 -19.59
N GLY A 340 0.50 7.99 -20.11
CA GLY A 340 0.86 9.18 -19.36
C GLY A 340 -0.11 9.39 -18.19
N GLY A 341 0.38 9.86 -17.06
CA GLY A 341 -0.46 10.07 -15.90
C GLY A 341 0.33 10.56 -14.69
N ARG A 342 -0.37 10.82 -13.60
CA ARG A 342 0.24 11.19 -12.32
C ARG A 342 0.36 9.99 -11.42
N TRP A 343 1.54 9.78 -10.86
CA TRP A 343 1.72 8.84 -9.78
C TRP A 343 1.11 9.43 -8.50
N VAL A 344 0.31 8.61 -7.85
CA VAL A 344 -0.28 8.90 -6.56
C VAL A 344 0.65 8.35 -5.50
N TYR A 345 1.09 9.22 -4.62
CA TYR A 345 1.89 8.86 -3.46
C TYR A 345 0.98 8.90 -2.24
N GLY A 346 0.80 7.78 -1.59
CA GLY A 346 -0.02 7.63 -0.41
C GLY A 346 0.06 6.22 0.12
N ASP A 347 -0.44 6.01 1.31
CA ASP A 347 -0.49 4.69 1.93
C ASP A 347 -1.72 3.96 1.37
N PHE A 348 -1.49 3.08 0.40
CA PHE A 348 -2.52 2.26 -0.20
C PHE A 348 -2.38 0.81 0.22
N TRP A 349 -3.50 0.16 0.45
CA TRP A 349 -3.58 -1.26 0.72
C TRP A 349 -4.24 -1.96 -0.46
N VAL A 350 -3.64 -3.05 -0.92
CA VAL A 350 -4.28 -3.97 -1.85
C VAL A 350 -4.64 -5.23 -1.10
N VAL A 351 -5.91 -5.52 -0.98
CA VAL A 351 -6.42 -6.75 -0.38
C VAL A 351 -7.27 -7.47 -1.42
N GLY A 352 -6.70 -8.44 -2.10
CA GLY A 352 -7.37 -9.18 -3.17
C GLY A 352 -7.62 -8.32 -4.42
N ASP A 353 -8.77 -8.53 -5.06
CA ASP A 353 -9.19 -7.76 -6.24
C ASP A 353 -9.59 -6.31 -5.93
N ASP A 354 -9.75 -5.98 -4.64
CA ASP A 354 -10.11 -4.65 -4.18
C ASP A 354 -8.86 -3.89 -3.74
N THR A 355 -8.63 -2.72 -4.34
CA THR A 355 -7.66 -1.76 -3.83
C THR A 355 -8.29 -1.04 -2.64
N VAL A 356 -7.74 -1.23 -1.45
CA VAL A 356 -8.17 -0.50 -0.26
C VAL A 356 -7.23 0.68 -0.09
N TYR A 357 -7.80 1.87 0.00
CA TYR A 357 -7.07 3.11 0.22
C TYR A 357 -7.09 3.43 1.72
N GLY A 358 -5.93 3.71 2.29
CA GLY A 358 -5.77 4.17 3.65
C GLY A 358 -4.63 5.16 3.74
N SER A 359 -4.75 6.17 4.58
CA SER A 359 -3.67 7.11 4.87
C SER A 359 -2.97 6.67 6.13
N LEU A 360 -1.68 6.35 6.02
CA LEU A 360 -0.79 6.20 7.14
C LEU A 360 0.25 7.32 7.06
N ASP A 361 0.16 8.27 7.97
CA ASP A 361 1.11 9.38 8.06
C ASP A 361 2.43 8.92 8.72
N THR A 362 3.20 8.11 8.01
CA THR A 362 4.40 7.49 8.57
C THR A 362 5.71 7.93 7.95
N GLY A 363 5.72 8.87 7.03
CA GLY A 363 6.98 9.37 6.41
C GLY A 363 7.85 8.30 5.72
N ALA A 364 7.40 7.05 5.65
CA ALA A 364 8.07 5.93 5.00
C ALA A 364 7.48 5.64 3.62
N ASP A 365 8.27 5.04 2.77
CA ASP A 365 8.02 4.84 1.35
C ASP A 365 6.64 4.26 0.99
N ARG A 366 5.98 4.99 0.17
CA ARG A 366 4.59 5.05 -0.21
C ARG A 366 4.29 4.06 -1.33
N PHE A 367 3.20 3.32 -1.24
CA PHE A 367 2.63 2.63 -2.40
C PHE A 367 2.28 3.65 -3.49
N GLN A 368 2.49 3.27 -4.75
CA GLN A 368 2.27 4.16 -5.88
C GLN A 368 1.14 3.57 -6.73
N LYS A 369 0.09 4.35 -6.97
CA LYS A 369 -0.89 4.10 -8.02
C LYS A 369 -0.74 5.17 -9.09
N LYS A 370 -0.93 4.82 -10.35
CA LYS A 370 -0.94 5.79 -11.42
C LYS A 370 -2.36 6.11 -11.83
N LEU A 371 -2.74 7.39 -11.78
CA LEU A 371 -3.92 7.87 -12.48
C LEU A 371 -3.53 8.25 -13.90
N TYR A 372 -4.16 7.64 -14.89
CA TYR A 372 -3.79 7.73 -16.29
C TYR A 372 -4.28 8.99 -16.98
N ALA A 373 -4.32 10.12 -16.26
CA ALA A 373 -4.65 11.40 -16.82
C ALA A 373 -3.65 12.48 -16.41
N LEU A 374 -3.55 13.50 -17.26
CA LEU A 374 -2.79 14.71 -17.03
C LEU A 374 -3.69 15.92 -17.34
N ALA A 375 -3.56 16.98 -16.56
CA ALA A 375 -4.16 18.25 -16.92
C ALA A 375 -3.30 18.95 -18.01
N PRO A 376 -3.87 19.89 -18.80
CA PRO A 376 -3.07 20.73 -19.69
C PRO A 376 -1.90 21.39 -18.94
N GLY A 377 -0.69 21.36 -19.52
CA GLY A 377 0.54 21.83 -18.88
C GLY A 377 1.26 20.85 -17.95
N ASP A 378 0.63 19.74 -17.61
CA ASP A 378 1.26 18.69 -16.79
C ASP A 378 2.34 17.92 -17.54
N VAL A 379 3.24 17.32 -16.74
CA VAL A 379 4.37 16.53 -17.25
C VAL A 379 4.49 15.23 -16.45
N ASP A 380 4.65 14.12 -17.17
CA ASP A 380 5.01 12.82 -16.60
C ASP A 380 6.41 12.38 -17.08
N TRP A 381 7.36 12.25 -16.17
CA TRP A 381 8.76 11.86 -16.44
C TRP A 381 9.17 10.57 -15.75
N SER A 382 8.26 9.86 -15.16
CA SER A 382 8.54 8.86 -14.13
C SER A 382 8.77 7.45 -14.64
N SER A 383 8.56 7.15 -15.93
CA SER A 383 8.52 5.77 -16.41
C SER A 383 9.81 5.33 -17.10
N LYS A 384 10.30 4.14 -16.71
CA LYS A 384 11.43 3.46 -17.32
C LYS A 384 10.99 2.16 -17.98
N PHE A 385 11.47 1.98 -19.21
CA PHE A 385 11.26 0.78 -19.99
C PHE A 385 12.51 -0.06 -19.99
N LEU A 386 12.35 -1.38 -19.95
CA LEU A 386 13.41 -2.33 -20.20
C LEU A 386 13.20 -2.92 -21.60
N PHE A 387 14.01 -2.52 -22.57
CA PHE A 387 14.09 -3.15 -23.88
C PHE A 387 15.09 -4.32 -23.85
N PHE A 388 14.76 -5.41 -24.51
CA PHE A 388 15.63 -6.60 -24.60
C PHE A 388 15.47 -7.30 -25.96
N THR A 389 16.57 -7.95 -26.41
CA THR A 389 16.66 -8.56 -27.74
C THR A 389 17.53 -9.81 -27.71
N ASP A 390 17.10 -10.81 -28.46
CA ASP A 390 17.83 -12.07 -28.70
C ASP A 390 19.08 -11.87 -29.56
N ARG A 391 18.98 -11.06 -30.61
CA ARG A 391 20.03 -10.85 -31.62
C ARG A 391 20.67 -9.47 -31.50
N PRO A 392 21.90 -9.31 -32.06
CA PRO A 392 22.53 -8.00 -32.12
C PRO A 392 21.72 -7.08 -33.05
N LEU A 393 21.56 -5.82 -32.65
CA LEU A 393 20.91 -4.79 -33.45
C LEU A 393 21.89 -3.69 -33.84
N ALA A 394 21.76 -3.14 -35.05
CA ALA A 394 22.58 -2.04 -35.55
C ALA A 394 21.71 -0.89 -36.11
N ASN A 395 22.24 0.33 -36.01
CA ASN A 395 21.50 1.55 -36.44
C ASN A 395 20.10 1.63 -35.81
N VAL A 396 20.00 1.35 -34.53
CA VAL A 396 18.74 1.43 -33.79
C VAL A 396 18.31 2.89 -33.67
N THR A 397 17.03 3.13 -33.91
CA THR A 397 16.39 4.43 -33.71
C THR A 397 15.10 4.25 -32.89
N THR A 398 14.80 5.24 -32.07
CA THR A 398 13.61 5.27 -31.23
C THR A 398 12.87 6.58 -31.52
N THR A 399 11.61 6.51 -31.92
CA THR A 399 10.80 7.68 -32.29
C THR A 399 9.39 7.53 -31.73
N ALA A 400 8.72 8.66 -31.46
CA ALA A 400 7.30 8.68 -31.14
C ALA A 400 6.48 9.04 -32.40
N SER A 401 5.30 8.46 -32.54
CA SER A 401 4.35 8.67 -33.63
C SER A 401 2.92 8.81 -33.09
N GLY A 402 1.97 9.26 -33.91
CA GLY A 402 0.57 9.47 -33.50
C GLY A 402 0.32 10.87 -32.94
N GLU A 403 -0.85 11.06 -32.32
CA GLU A 403 -1.31 12.36 -31.82
C GLU A 403 -0.39 12.92 -30.73
N VAL A 404 0.08 12.03 -29.82
CA VAL A 404 0.97 12.40 -28.69
C VAL A 404 2.44 12.52 -29.09
N ALA A 405 2.80 12.31 -30.34
CA ALA A 405 4.21 12.28 -30.78
C ALA A 405 5.00 13.55 -30.39
N ARG A 406 4.36 14.73 -30.50
CA ARG A 406 4.98 16.02 -30.16
C ARG A 406 5.02 16.30 -28.65
N TRP A 407 4.25 15.55 -27.88
CA TRP A 407 4.17 15.66 -26.43
C TRP A 407 5.14 14.70 -25.75
N THR A 408 5.55 13.65 -26.49
CA THR A 408 6.34 12.54 -25.96
C THR A 408 7.83 12.78 -26.18
N MET A 409 8.59 12.66 -25.11
CA MET A 409 10.04 12.61 -25.14
C MET A 409 10.49 11.19 -24.83
N VAL A 410 11.33 10.65 -25.73
CA VAL A 410 11.85 9.29 -25.58
C VAL A 410 13.36 9.37 -25.50
N GLN A 411 13.95 8.79 -24.45
CA GLN A 411 15.39 8.63 -24.38
C GLN A 411 15.83 7.64 -25.48
N PRO A 412 16.74 8.01 -26.39
CA PRO A 412 17.13 7.13 -27.48
C PRO A 412 17.88 5.90 -26.94
N LEU A 413 17.55 4.74 -27.47
CA LEU A 413 18.36 3.53 -27.29
C LEU A 413 19.74 3.69 -27.95
N PRO A 414 20.78 2.97 -27.49
CA PRO A 414 22.06 2.91 -28.15
C PRO A 414 21.92 2.46 -29.62
N ARG A 415 22.68 3.07 -30.52
CA ARG A 415 22.66 2.71 -31.95
C ARG A 415 23.01 1.25 -32.23
N THR A 416 23.75 0.62 -31.34
CA THR A 416 24.09 -0.82 -31.42
C THR A 416 23.75 -1.48 -30.08
N ILE A 417 23.07 -2.60 -30.16
CA ILE A 417 22.72 -3.43 -29.00
C ILE A 417 23.25 -4.85 -29.29
N PRO A 418 24.09 -5.46 -28.44
CA PRO A 418 24.60 -6.78 -28.66
C PRO A 418 23.49 -7.86 -28.59
N ALA A 419 23.77 -9.06 -29.00
CA ALA A 419 22.94 -10.22 -28.69
C ALA A 419 22.80 -10.36 -27.15
N ASN A 420 21.71 -10.89 -26.67
CA ASN A 420 21.36 -10.93 -25.25
C ASN A 420 21.33 -9.52 -24.60
N GLY A 421 21.16 -8.48 -25.42
CA GLY A 421 21.22 -7.10 -24.95
C GLY A 421 19.94 -6.68 -24.25
N GLN A 422 20.09 -6.14 -23.02
CA GLN A 422 19.00 -5.53 -22.26
C GLN A 422 19.35 -4.06 -21.95
N ARG A 423 18.43 -3.12 -22.22
CA ARG A 423 18.68 -1.67 -22.09
C ARG A 423 17.47 -0.97 -21.46
N ILE A 424 17.76 -0.17 -20.46
CA ILE A 424 16.75 0.74 -19.87
C ILE A 424 16.71 2.03 -20.70
N PHE A 425 15.53 2.54 -20.99
CA PHE A 425 15.30 3.87 -21.58
C PHE A 425 14.09 4.54 -20.91
N GLY A 426 14.14 5.86 -20.82
CA GLY A 426 13.12 6.69 -20.22
C GLY A 426 12.11 7.23 -21.23
N ILE A 427 10.89 7.42 -20.78
CA ILE A 427 9.83 8.12 -21.49
C ILE A 427 9.30 9.23 -20.61
N GLY A 428 9.01 10.36 -21.22
CA GLY A 428 8.28 11.46 -20.62
C GLY A 428 7.23 12.01 -21.58
N MET A 429 6.18 12.57 -21.01
CA MET A 429 5.11 13.24 -21.75
C MET A 429 4.84 14.61 -21.14
N SER A 430 4.63 15.62 -21.99
CA SER A 430 4.27 16.97 -21.59
C SER A 430 3.03 17.39 -22.36
N VAL A 431 1.90 17.50 -21.69
CA VAL A 431 0.64 17.93 -22.27
C VAL A 431 0.67 19.43 -22.51
N PRO A 432 0.37 19.95 -23.72
CA PRO A 432 0.30 21.39 -23.97
C PRO A 432 -0.78 22.07 -23.12
N GLU A 433 -0.55 23.34 -22.73
CA GLU A 433 -1.52 24.17 -22.00
C GLU A 433 -2.89 24.29 -22.71
N GLY A 434 -2.93 24.23 -24.01
CA GLY A 434 -4.14 24.33 -24.82
C GLY A 434 -4.72 23.00 -25.29
N ALA A 435 -4.28 21.86 -24.73
CA ALA A 435 -4.83 20.56 -25.10
C ALA A 435 -6.30 20.46 -24.69
N ALA A 436 -7.15 19.98 -25.61
CA ALA A 436 -8.55 19.72 -25.30
C ALA A 436 -8.69 18.46 -24.43
N PRO A 437 -9.74 18.35 -23.59
CA PRO A 437 -10.03 17.12 -22.86
C PRO A 437 -10.24 15.92 -23.79
N GLY A 438 -9.84 14.73 -23.35
CA GLY A 438 -10.06 13.47 -24.05
C GLY A 438 -8.81 12.60 -24.17
N LEU A 439 -9.01 11.42 -24.73
CA LEU A 439 -7.97 10.41 -24.94
C LEU A 439 -7.13 10.72 -26.19
N TYR A 440 -5.81 10.72 -26.03
CA TYR A 440 -4.85 10.89 -27.11
C TYR A 440 -3.93 9.67 -27.19
N GLU A 441 -3.71 9.17 -28.39
CA GLU A 441 -2.97 7.95 -28.63
C GLU A 441 -1.77 8.16 -29.55
N GLY A 442 -0.81 7.26 -29.40
CA GLY A 442 0.37 7.20 -30.22
C GLY A 442 1.17 5.92 -30.00
N ARG A 443 2.38 5.91 -30.48
CA ARG A 443 3.28 4.75 -30.38
C ARG A 443 4.73 5.18 -30.27
N ILE A 444 5.50 4.39 -29.54
CA ILE A 444 6.96 4.45 -29.64
C ILE A 444 7.38 3.38 -30.63
N GLU A 445 8.06 3.80 -31.68
CA GLU A 445 8.59 2.91 -32.70
C GLU A 445 10.09 2.71 -32.49
N ILE A 446 10.50 1.46 -32.30
CA ILE A 446 11.90 1.06 -32.28
C ILE A 446 12.20 0.42 -33.64
N SER A 447 13.18 0.95 -34.34
CA SER A 447 13.52 0.52 -35.71
C SER A 447 15.00 0.16 -35.79
N GLU A 448 15.33 -0.81 -36.63
CA GLU A 448 16.69 -1.16 -37.01
C GLU A 448 16.87 -0.90 -38.52
N ASN A 449 17.91 -0.15 -38.91
CA ASN A 449 18.17 0.24 -40.31
C ASN A 449 16.92 0.84 -40.98
N GLY A 450 16.09 1.56 -40.26
CA GLY A 450 14.84 2.14 -40.74
C GLY A 450 13.65 1.16 -40.86
N THR A 451 13.82 -0.11 -40.50
CA THR A 451 12.72 -1.10 -40.44
C THR A 451 12.22 -1.21 -39.01
N GLY A 452 10.91 -1.03 -38.77
CA GLY A 452 10.30 -1.20 -37.47
C GLY A 452 10.48 -2.65 -36.92
N ILE A 453 10.92 -2.76 -35.68
CA ILE A 453 11.13 -4.05 -35.00
C ILE A 453 10.23 -4.21 -33.79
N LEU A 454 9.84 -3.10 -33.14
CA LEU A 454 8.91 -3.09 -32.01
C LEU A 454 8.12 -1.79 -32.02
N SER A 455 6.84 -1.91 -31.72
CA SER A 455 5.92 -0.77 -31.60
C SER A 455 5.20 -0.88 -30.25
N ILE A 456 5.38 0.14 -29.41
CA ILE A 456 4.84 0.20 -28.05
C ILE A 456 3.71 1.24 -28.06
N PRO A 457 2.45 0.84 -27.82
CA PRO A 457 1.34 1.78 -27.67
C PRO A 457 1.58 2.75 -26.49
N ILE A 458 1.29 4.02 -26.72
CA ILE A 458 1.30 5.06 -25.68
C ILE A 458 0.02 5.88 -25.77
N SER A 459 -0.46 6.33 -24.63
CA SER A 459 -1.67 7.15 -24.54
C SER A 459 -1.60 8.14 -23.39
N VAL A 460 -2.50 9.10 -23.36
CA VAL A 460 -2.80 9.96 -22.22
C VAL A 460 -4.23 10.45 -22.30
N GLU A 461 -4.92 10.40 -21.18
CA GLU A 461 -6.19 11.09 -21.02
C GLU A 461 -5.90 12.53 -20.59
N VAL A 462 -6.43 13.51 -21.29
CA VAL A 462 -6.36 14.92 -20.88
C VAL A 462 -7.61 15.24 -20.08
N ALA A 463 -7.44 15.52 -18.79
CA ALA A 463 -8.52 15.77 -17.86
C ALA A 463 -9.37 16.99 -18.25
N ALA A 464 -10.68 16.96 -17.97
CA ALA A 464 -11.61 18.04 -18.24
C ALA A 464 -11.55 19.12 -17.14
N PRO A 465 -11.67 20.41 -17.45
CA PRO A 465 -11.72 21.45 -16.45
C PRO A 465 -13.05 21.47 -15.69
N VAL A 466 -13.00 21.66 -14.38
CA VAL A 466 -14.14 22.10 -13.59
C VAL A 466 -14.06 23.62 -13.46
N GLU A 467 -14.91 24.32 -14.21
CA GLU A 467 -14.94 25.79 -14.15
C GLU A 467 -15.56 26.27 -12.84
N ILE A 468 -14.82 27.07 -12.08
CA ILE A 468 -15.28 27.63 -10.81
C ILE A 468 -15.79 29.04 -11.01
N VAL A 469 -17.08 29.25 -10.76
CA VAL A 469 -17.73 30.57 -10.81
C VAL A 469 -18.26 30.90 -9.41
N ARG A 470 -17.83 32.01 -8.85
CA ARG A 470 -18.21 32.47 -7.49
C ARG A 470 -17.94 31.40 -6.40
N GLY A 471 -16.79 30.71 -6.50
CA GLY A 471 -16.39 29.75 -5.51
C GLY A 471 -16.95 28.31 -5.72
N ARG A 472 -17.80 28.10 -6.73
CA ARG A 472 -18.45 26.81 -7.00
C ARG A 472 -18.32 26.41 -8.45
N GLY A 473 -18.14 25.11 -8.67
CA GLY A 473 -18.16 24.50 -9.98
C GLY A 473 -18.75 23.08 -9.91
N SER A 474 -19.21 22.58 -11.04
CA SER A 474 -19.71 21.23 -11.13
C SER A 474 -19.43 20.63 -12.51
N ALA A 475 -19.27 19.32 -12.54
CA ALA A 475 -19.27 18.51 -13.74
C ALA A 475 -20.24 17.35 -13.54
N ALA A 476 -20.87 16.89 -14.61
CA ALA A 476 -21.72 15.72 -14.59
C ALA A 476 -21.16 14.71 -15.58
N GLY A 477 -21.22 13.44 -15.23
CA GLY A 477 -20.76 12.34 -16.05
C GLY A 477 -21.60 11.10 -15.83
N SER A 478 -21.24 10.05 -16.52
CA SER A 478 -21.87 8.75 -16.46
C SER A 478 -20.77 7.70 -16.61
N LEU A 479 -20.73 6.72 -15.74
CA LEU A 479 -19.70 5.68 -15.71
C LEU A 479 -20.32 4.30 -15.87
N VAL A 480 -19.65 3.45 -16.64
CA VAL A 480 -19.86 2.00 -16.60
C VAL A 480 -18.67 1.34 -15.90
N ARG A 481 -18.82 0.07 -15.56
CA ARG A 481 -17.80 -0.72 -14.89
C ARG A 481 -16.45 -0.64 -15.61
N GLY A 482 -15.38 -0.31 -14.87
CA GLY A 482 -14.02 -0.22 -15.39
C GLY A 482 -13.66 1.11 -16.07
N GLU A 483 -14.57 2.07 -16.14
CA GLU A 483 -14.30 3.40 -16.66
C GLU A 483 -13.81 4.37 -15.60
N TRP A 484 -13.09 5.39 -16.03
CA TRP A 484 -12.58 6.48 -15.21
C TRP A 484 -12.88 7.80 -15.88
N ASP A 485 -13.43 8.75 -15.14
CA ASP A 485 -13.56 10.13 -15.57
C ASP A 485 -12.57 11.02 -14.83
N TYR A 486 -11.88 11.87 -15.58
CA TYR A 486 -10.82 12.72 -15.04
C TYR A 486 -11.13 14.20 -15.22
N TYR A 487 -10.97 14.94 -14.12
CA TYR A 487 -11.18 16.36 -14.06
C TYR A 487 -9.99 17.06 -13.44
N TYR A 488 -9.90 18.39 -13.66
CA TYR A 488 -8.97 19.21 -12.90
C TYR A 488 -9.62 20.51 -12.46
N VAL A 489 -9.10 21.08 -11.38
CA VAL A 489 -9.50 22.39 -10.88
C VAL A 489 -8.28 23.24 -10.58
N GLU A 490 -8.33 24.52 -10.95
CA GLU A 490 -7.30 25.50 -10.60
C GLU A 490 -7.58 26.05 -9.19
N VAL A 491 -6.62 25.92 -8.30
CA VAL A 491 -6.68 26.41 -6.93
C VAL A 491 -5.72 27.59 -6.78
N PRO A 492 -6.21 28.83 -6.68
CA PRO A 492 -5.39 30.01 -6.50
C PRO A 492 -4.87 30.14 -5.06
N THR A 493 -3.82 30.95 -4.89
CA THR A 493 -3.10 31.16 -3.62
C THR A 493 -4.01 31.70 -2.49
N SER A 494 -5.14 32.27 -2.82
CA SER A 494 -6.10 32.82 -1.84
C SER A 494 -7.17 31.84 -1.38
N THR A 495 -7.08 30.56 -1.81
CA THR A 495 -8.06 29.55 -1.42
C THR A 495 -7.76 29.08 -0.01
N ASP A 496 -8.74 29.16 0.87
CA ASP A 496 -8.63 28.75 2.26
C ASP A 496 -9.08 27.29 2.46
N GLU A 497 -10.15 26.90 1.77
CA GLU A 497 -10.66 25.54 1.76
C GLU A 497 -11.02 25.11 0.32
N LEU A 498 -10.75 23.86 0.01
CA LEU A 498 -11.21 23.19 -1.19
C LEU A 498 -12.04 21.98 -0.78
N LYS A 499 -13.33 21.98 -1.16
CA LYS A 499 -14.21 20.84 -0.95
C LYS A 499 -14.60 20.25 -2.29
N CYS A 500 -14.43 18.94 -2.43
CA CYS A 500 -14.89 18.18 -3.58
C CYS A 500 -15.89 17.13 -3.11
N SER A 501 -16.99 16.94 -3.86
CA SER A 501 -18.01 15.95 -3.53
C SER A 501 -18.48 15.27 -4.80
N LEU A 502 -18.51 13.95 -4.80
CA LEU A 502 -19.06 13.10 -5.85
C LEU A 502 -20.42 12.58 -5.38
N ARG A 503 -21.48 12.78 -6.14
CA ARG A 503 -22.86 12.40 -5.78
C ARG A 503 -23.47 11.55 -6.87
N TRP A 504 -24.18 10.50 -6.48
CA TRP A 504 -24.92 9.63 -7.39
C TRP A 504 -26.21 9.13 -6.74
N GLU A 505 -27.11 8.56 -7.54
CA GLU A 505 -28.34 7.93 -7.05
C GLU A 505 -28.31 6.43 -7.35
N GLY A 506 -28.81 5.60 -6.43
CA GLY A 506 -28.94 4.15 -6.57
C GLY A 506 -27.95 3.35 -5.75
N GLU A 507 -28.03 2.02 -5.90
CA GLU A 507 -27.12 1.06 -5.23
C GLU A 507 -25.81 0.93 -6.02
N ALA A 508 -24.96 1.93 -5.92
CA ALA A 508 -23.66 2.00 -6.55
C ALA A 508 -22.60 2.39 -5.52
N ASP A 509 -21.37 2.07 -5.79
CA ASP A 509 -20.21 2.50 -5.00
C ASP A 509 -19.23 3.19 -5.97
N LEU A 510 -19.15 4.53 -5.87
CA LEU A 510 -18.22 5.35 -6.65
C LEU A 510 -17.15 5.90 -5.74
N ASP A 511 -15.91 5.86 -6.18
CA ASP A 511 -14.76 6.44 -5.50
C ASP A 511 -14.39 7.80 -6.10
N LEU A 512 -14.11 8.79 -5.24
CA LEU A 512 -13.54 10.07 -5.62
C LEU A 512 -12.06 10.14 -5.24
N PHE A 513 -11.20 10.36 -6.22
CA PHE A 513 -9.77 10.57 -6.03
C PHE A 513 -9.43 12.04 -6.19
N LEU A 514 -8.67 12.57 -5.25
CA LEU A 514 -8.20 13.94 -5.28
C LEU A 514 -6.68 13.99 -5.11
N LEU A 515 -5.98 14.54 -6.12
CA LEU A 515 -4.53 14.70 -6.11
C LEU A 515 -4.13 16.17 -6.07
N SER A 516 -3.27 16.49 -5.13
CA SER A 516 -2.65 17.81 -5.03
C SER A 516 -1.72 18.11 -6.22
N PRO A 517 -1.35 19.37 -6.46
CA PRO A 517 -0.34 19.73 -7.45
C PRO A 517 1.01 19.01 -7.26
N THR A 518 1.32 18.59 -6.04
CA THR A 518 2.52 17.81 -5.67
C THR A 518 2.33 16.29 -5.76
N SER A 519 1.18 15.85 -6.31
CA SER A 519 0.82 14.42 -6.43
C SER A 519 0.56 13.70 -5.10
N GLU A 520 0.25 14.45 -4.07
CA GLU A 520 -0.21 13.91 -2.80
C GLU A 520 -1.69 13.54 -2.92
N TYR A 521 -2.04 12.34 -2.51
CA TYR A 521 -3.42 11.86 -2.50
C TYR A 521 -4.13 12.33 -1.24
N VAL A 522 -5.33 12.85 -1.42
CA VAL A 522 -6.23 13.17 -0.31
C VAL A 522 -7.44 12.24 -0.39
N PRO A 523 -7.63 11.36 0.59
CA PRO A 523 -8.74 10.41 0.58
C PRO A 523 -10.07 11.13 0.71
N ALA A 524 -11.05 10.69 -0.07
CA ALA A 524 -12.44 11.09 0.13
C ALA A 524 -13.08 10.18 1.18
N GLU A 525 -14.02 10.74 1.93
CA GLU A 525 -14.80 10.04 2.92
C GLU A 525 -16.28 10.06 2.48
N GLY A 526 -16.95 8.91 2.60
CA GLY A 526 -18.34 8.88 2.18
C GLY A 526 -19.09 7.61 2.53
N GLY A 527 -20.31 7.58 2.09
CA GLY A 527 -21.26 6.50 2.26
C GLY A 527 -22.23 6.45 1.09
N ASP A 528 -23.37 5.85 1.30
CA ASP A 528 -24.37 5.62 0.24
C ASP A 528 -24.75 6.93 -0.49
N GLY A 529 -24.37 6.99 -1.77
CA GLY A 529 -24.74 8.06 -2.70
C GLY A 529 -23.89 9.33 -2.66
N VAL A 530 -22.85 9.42 -1.80
CA VAL A 530 -21.95 10.57 -1.78
C VAL A 530 -20.57 10.22 -1.22
N GLU A 531 -19.52 10.66 -1.91
CA GLU A 531 -18.18 10.79 -1.36
C GLU A 531 -17.75 12.27 -1.34
N SER A 532 -16.99 12.67 -0.33
CA SER A 532 -16.53 14.04 -0.22
C SER A 532 -15.17 14.13 0.46
N VAL A 533 -14.44 15.19 0.12
CA VAL A 533 -13.16 15.53 0.72
C VAL A 533 -13.10 17.02 0.97
N LEU A 534 -12.56 17.40 2.13
CA LEU A 534 -12.28 18.78 2.50
C LEU A 534 -10.78 18.95 2.71
N VAL A 535 -10.17 19.87 1.99
CA VAL A 535 -8.77 20.22 2.14
C VAL A 535 -8.68 21.63 2.72
N GLU A 536 -8.19 21.74 3.94
CA GLU A 536 -7.84 23.01 4.56
C GLU A 536 -6.50 23.51 3.99
N THR A 537 -6.44 24.80 3.64
CA THR A 537 -5.22 25.43 3.08
C THR A 537 -4.59 24.68 1.90
N PRO A 538 -5.38 24.43 0.84
CA PRO A 538 -4.90 23.61 -0.27
C PRO A 538 -3.70 24.28 -0.96
N PRO A 539 -2.65 23.51 -1.32
CA PRO A 539 -1.59 24.00 -2.17
C PRO A 539 -2.10 24.63 -3.46
N THR A 540 -1.52 25.79 -3.82
CA THR A 540 -1.83 26.49 -5.07
C THR A 540 -1.44 25.65 -6.28
N GLY A 541 -2.28 25.60 -7.30
CA GLY A 541 -2.02 24.93 -8.58
C GLY A 541 -3.18 24.06 -9.04
N ARG A 542 -2.88 23.18 -9.99
CA ARG A 542 -3.86 22.26 -10.57
C ARG A 542 -4.00 21.01 -9.70
N TRP A 543 -5.22 20.80 -9.25
CA TRP A 543 -5.62 19.57 -8.59
C TRP A 543 -6.28 18.65 -9.60
N LEU A 544 -5.89 17.38 -9.62
CA LEU A 544 -6.50 16.36 -10.44
C LEU A 544 -7.56 15.62 -9.62
N LEU A 545 -8.73 15.45 -10.21
CA LEU A 545 -9.85 14.70 -9.62
C LEU A 545 -10.16 13.53 -10.55
N ALA A 546 -10.50 12.37 -9.98
CA ALA A 546 -10.97 11.24 -10.74
C ALA A 546 -12.18 10.59 -10.08
N ALA A 547 -13.18 10.23 -10.88
CA ALA A 547 -14.32 9.44 -10.48
C ALA A 547 -14.17 8.02 -11.03
N HIS A 548 -14.41 7.02 -10.20
CA HIS A 548 -14.26 5.61 -10.56
C HIS A 548 -15.37 4.75 -9.94
N PRO A 549 -16.00 3.86 -10.70
CA PRO A 549 -17.00 2.95 -10.17
C PRO A 549 -16.33 1.72 -9.55
N ARG A 550 -16.59 1.51 -8.26
CA ARG A 550 -16.04 0.37 -7.52
C ARG A 550 -16.89 -0.88 -7.64
N ASN A 551 -18.23 -0.71 -7.52
CA ASN A 551 -19.16 -1.82 -7.63
C ASN A 551 -20.48 -1.32 -8.21
N ILE A 552 -20.65 -1.48 -9.53
CA ILE A 552 -21.86 -1.06 -10.24
C ILE A 552 -22.36 -2.15 -11.17
N THR A 553 -23.67 -2.17 -11.40
CA THR A 553 -24.34 -2.98 -12.41
C THR A 553 -25.01 -2.06 -13.42
N GLY A 554 -24.37 -1.88 -14.58
CA GLY A 554 -24.88 -0.98 -15.63
C GLY A 554 -24.20 0.40 -15.56
N GLU A 555 -24.84 1.37 -16.20
CA GLU A 555 -24.40 2.77 -16.27
C GLU A 555 -24.94 3.55 -15.08
N ILE A 556 -24.10 4.41 -14.48
CA ILE A 556 -24.46 5.24 -13.34
C ILE A 556 -24.12 6.71 -13.60
N ASP A 557 -25.14 7.55 -13.51
CA ASP A 557 -24.97 9.01 -13.59
C ASP A 557 -24.49 9.57 -12.26
N TYR A 558 -23.57 10.54 -12.32
CA TYR A 558 -23.06 11.23 -11.15
C TYR A 558 -22.89 12.74 -11.38
N VAL A 559 -22.73 13.48 -10.29
CA VAL A 559 -22.37 14.89 -10.28
C VAL A 559 -21.16 15.09 -9.38
N LEU A 560 -20.10 15.65 -9.95
CA LEU A 560 -18.94 16.15 -9.23
C LEU A 560 -19.16 17.63 -8.91
N GLU A 561 -19.15 17.97 -7.63
CA GLU A 561 -19.24 19.34 -7.13
C GLU A 561 -17.90 19.77 -6.55
N VAL A 562 -17.43 20.96 -6.88
CA VAL A 562 -16.22 21.56 -6.33
C VAL A 562 -16.56 22.91 -5.74
N GLU A 563 -16.25 23.09 -4.47
CA GLU A 563 -16.42 24.34 -3.74
C GLU A 563 -15.06 24.82 -3.22
N ARG A 564 -14.78 26.12 -3.36
CA ARG A 564 -13.59 26.74 -2.76
C ARG A 564 -13.96 28.02 -2.02
N THR A 565 -13.46 28.14 -0.81
CA THR A 565 -13.73 29.25 0.06
C THR A 565 -12.60 30.28 -0.03
N LEU A 566 -12.99 31.55 -0.19
CA LEU A 566 -12.09 32.70 -0.22
C LEU A 566 -12.17 33.56 1.05
N LEU A 567 -12.93 33.08 2.04
CA LEU A 567 -12.93 33.65 3.37
C LEU A 567 -11.75 33.16 4.18
N THR A 568 -11.07 34.05 4.85
CA THR A 568 -9.98 33.70 5.78
C THR A 568 -10.24 34.26 7.15
N SER A 569 -9.93 33.51 8.20
CA SER A 569 -10.01 34.00 9.57
C SER A 569 -8.66 34.01 10.25
N SER A 570 -8.49 34.90 11.23
CA SER A 570 -7.34 34.87 12.14
C SER A 570 -7.82 35.10 13.59
N PRO A 571 -7.60 34.12 14.47
CA PRO A 571 -7.02 32.80 14.22
C PRO A 571 -7.94 31.90 13.35
N ARG A 572 -7.36 30.89 12.69
CA ARG A 572 -8.08 29.90 11.87
C ARG A 572 -8.75 28.81 12.71
N ARG A 573 -8.31 28.63 13.93
CA ARG A 573 -8.82 27.66 14.92
C ARG A 573 -8.86 28.35 16.28
N TRP A 574 -9.82 28.02 17.10
CA TRP A 574 -9.89 28.48 18.48
C TRP A 574 -9.65 27.35 19.47
N SER A 575 -8.45 27.26 20.00
CA SER A 575 -8.16 26.42 21.16
C SER A 575 -8.42 27.25 22.43
N ALA A 576 -9.58 27.06 23.01
CA ALA A 576 -10.01 27.84 24.18
C ALA A 576 -9.32 27.41 25.50
N GLY A 577 -8.44 26.39 25.42
CA GLY A 577 -7.72 25.86 26.58
C GLY A 577 -8.64 25.10 27.53
N SER A 578 -8.28 25.07 28.82
CA SER A 578 -9.09 24.41 29.84
C SER A 578 -10.11 25.39 30.46
N ALA A 579 -11.28 24.87 30.79
CA ALA A 579 -12.32 25.56 31.54
C ALA A 579 -12.99 24.61 32.54
N ILE A 580 -13.50 25.13 33.62
CA ILE A 580 -14.36 24.40 34.55
C ILE A 580 -15.85 24.62 34.22
N PRO A 581 -16.76 23.71 34.60
CA PRO A 581 -18.19 23.91 34.48
C PRO A 581 -18.65 25.26 35.07
N GLY A 582 -19.41 26.03 34.29
CA GLY A 582 -19.87 27.39 34.64
C GLY A 582 -18.96 28.51 34.17
N GLU A 583 -17.79 28.23 33.63
CA GLU A 583 -16.84 29.23 33.11
C GLU A 583 -17.19 29.69 31.69
N THR A 584 -16.78 30.88 31.34
CA THR A 584 -16.96 31.47 30.01
C THR A 584 -15.60 31.80 29.40
N LYS A 585 -15.37 31.44 28.14
CA LYS A 585 -14.20 31.83 27.35
C LYS A 585 -14.63 32.72 26.19
N GLU A 586 -13.84 33.74 25.88
CA GLU A 586 -14.10 34.69 24.82
C GLU A 586 -12.88 34.78 23.87
N ALA A 587 -13.16 35.00 22.57
CA ALA A 587 -12.13 35.26 21.57
C ALA A 587 -12.66 36.25 20.53
N THR A 588 -11.77 37.06 19.95
CA THR A 588 -12.03 37.92 18.82
C THR A 588 -11.28 37.41 17.60
N PHE A 589 -11.96 37.34 16.47
CA PHE A 589 -11.43 36.89 15.19
C PHE A 589 -11.43 38.07 14.21
N SER A 590 -10.38 38.14 13.38
CA SER A 590 -10.50 38.92 12.15
C SER A 590 -10.99 37.99 11.02
N LEU A 591 -11.81 38.52 10.13
CA LEU A 591 -12.39 37.85 9.00
C LEU A 591 -12.15 38.68 7.74
N ARG A 592 -11.43 38.09 6.77
CA ARG A 592 -11.14 38.76 5.50
C ARG A 592 -11.89 38.09 4.37
N ASN A 593 -12.59 38.86 3.56
CA ASN A 593 -13.21 38.39 2.34
C ASN A 593 -12.32 38.63 1.12
N GLY A 594 -11.70 37.57 0.59
CA GLY A 594 -10.92 37.63 -0.65
C GLY A 594 -11.75 37.40 -1.92
N GLY A 595 -13.05 37.11 -1.77
CA GLY A 595 -14.01 36.84 -2.82
C GLY A 595 -14.94 38.03 -3.16
N PRO A 596 -16.07 37.76 -3.81
CA PRO A 596 -17.11 38.77 -4.07
C PRO A 596 -17.74 39.25 -2.75
N PRO A 597 -18.47 40.42 -2.76
CA PRO A 597 -19.14 40.90 -1.56
C PRO A 597 -20.17 39.89 -1.03
N LEU A 598 -20.11 39.60 0.27
CA LEU A 598 -21.04 38.71 0.97
C LEU A 598 -22.10 39.53 1.71
N ALA A 599 -23.36 39.14 1.60
CA ALA A 599 -24.49 39.68 2.31
C ALA A 599 -25.18 38.62 3.18
N ASN A 600 -26.00 39.08 4.13
CA ASN A 600 -26.71 38.20 5.07
C ASN A 600 -25.77 37.24 5.82
N VAL A 601 -24.61 37.76 6.22
CA VAL A 601 -23.61 36.95 6.94
C VAL A 601 -24.16 36.65 8.34
N THR A 602 -24.18 35.38 8.66
CA THR A 602 -24.64 34.86 9.96
C THR A 602 -23.56 34.00 10.58
N TYR A 603 -23.51 33.96 11.90
CA TYR A 603 -22.53 33.25 12.70
C TYR A 603 -23.25 32.22 13.56
N VAL A 604 -22.95 30.97 13.39
CA VAL A 604 -23.55 29.84 14.13
C VAL A 604 -22.47 29.07 14.82
N GLY A 605 -22.42 29.09 16.14
CA GLY A 605 -21.50 28.32 16.94
C GLY A 605 -22.17 27.06 17.50
N MET A 606 -21.44 25.96 17.51
CA MET A 606 -21.90 24.67 18.03
C MET A 606 -20.77 23.90 18.67
N MET A 607 -21.09 23.12 19.71
CA MET A 607 -20.18 22.17 20.36
C MET A 607 -20.73 20.76 20.17
N GLU A 608 -19.93 19.82 19.70
CA GLU A 608 -20.34 18.43 19.48
C GLU A 608 -20.59 17.72 20.79
N LYS A 609 -21.65 16.90 20.85
CA LYS A 609 -21.87 15.98 21.97
C LYS A 609 -20.96 14.78 21.83
N VAL A 610 -20.48 14.28 22.97
CA VAL A 610 -19.61 13.11 23.01
C VAL A 610 -20.20 12.01 23.89
N GLU A 611 -20.00 10.76 23.46
CA GLU A 611 -20.25 9.57 24.26
C GLU A 611 -18.98 8.72 24.26
N LYS A 612 -18.71 8.00 25.36
CA LYS A 612 -17.49 7.21 25.54
C LYS A 612 -17.80 5.78 25.95
N VAL A 613 -17.03 4.84 25.43
CA VAL A 613 -17.02 3.44 25.85
C VAL A 613 -15.58 3.04 26.11
N ALA A 614 -15.32 2.38 27.23
CA ALA A 614 -13.97 1.98 27.64
C ALA A 614 -13.86 0.49 27.92
N TRP A 615 -12.67 -0.05 27.66
CA TRP A 615 -12.29 -1.44 27.96
C TRP A 615 -10.95 -1.43 28.68
N ASN A 616 -10.80 -2.36 29.63
CA ASN A 616 -9.53 -2.62 30.33
C ASN A 616 -9.19 -4.10 30.13
N ASP A 617 -7.99 -4.42 29.68
CA ASP A 617 -7.51 -5.79 29.48
C ASP A 617 -5.97 -5.83 29.56
N SER A 618 -5.38 -6.97 29.22
CA SER A 618 -3.94 -7.16 29.19
C SER A 618 -3.48 -7.97 27.99
N ILE A 619 -2.31 -7.66 27.46
CA ILE A 619 -1.76 -8.27 26.27
C ILE A 619 -0.33 -8.78 26.50
N GLY A 620 0.06 -9.88 25.84
CA GLY A 620 1.42 -10.41 25.83
C GLY A 620 2.23 -9.97 24.62
N ASP A 621 3.53 -10.28 24.64
CA ASP A 621 4.42 -10.01 23.49
C ASP A 621 3.96 -10.77 22.25
N LYS A 622 3.90 -10.06 21.10
CA LYS A 622 3.43 -10.57 19.80
C LYS A 622 2.01 -11.16 19.81
N VAL A 623 1.17 -10.74 20.75
CA VAL A 623 -0.23 -11.16 20.84
C VAL A 623 -1.15 -10.08 20.29
N ILE A 624 -2.26 -10.49 19.69
CA ILE A 624 -3.33 -9.63 19.21
C ILE A 624 -4.53 -9.73 20.16
N TRP A 625 -5.08 -8.57 20.53
CA TRP A 625 -6.36 -8.45 21.22
C TRP A 625 -7.32 -7.64 20.37
N THR A 626 -8.59 -8.01 20.31
CA THR A 626 -9.58 -7.37 19.42
C THR A 626 -10.88 -7.13 20.15
N VAL A 627 -11.46 -5.93 19.96
CA VAL A 627 -12.77 -5.58 20.49
C VAL A 627 -13.69 -5.01 19.41
N PRO A 628 -14.97 -5.41 19.36
CA PRO A 628 -15.96 -4.75 18.50
C PRO A 628 -16.38 -3.40 19.08
N ILE A 629 -16.48 -2.37 18.23
CA ILE A 629 -16.98 -1.04 18.55
C ILE A 629 -18.26 -0.85 17.75
N GLU A 630 -19.41 -0.75 18.42
CA GLU A 630 -20.68 -0.49 17.76
C GLU A 630 -20.81 1.02 17.51
N VAL A 631 -20.73 1.44 16.25
CA VAL A 631 -20.82 2.83 15.83
C VAL A 631 -22.26 3.18 15.45
N PRO A 632 -22.92 4.09 16.18
CA PRO A 632 -24.26 4.57 15.87
C PRO A 632 -24.33 5.37 14.56
N ALA A 633 -25.54 5.47 13.98
CA ALA A 633 -25.75 6.17 12.72
C ALA A 633 -25.60 7.71 12.80
N ASN A 634 -25.61 8.27 14.01
CA ASN A 634 -25.51 9.72 14.24
C ASN A 634 -24.11 10.16 14.68
N VAL A 635 -23.07 9.35 14.44
CA VAL A 635 -21.69 9.68 14.77
C VAL A 635 -21.05 10.46 13.60
N THR A 636 -20.50 11.63 13.92
CA THR A 636 -19.77 12.47 12.97
C THR A 636 -18.27 12.13 12.96
N ARG A 637 -17.73 11.68 14.10
CA ARG A 637 -16.34 11.29 14.27
C ARG A 637 -16.20 10.21 15.35
N LEU A 638 -15.34 9.24 15.10
CA LEU A 638 -14.90 8.22 16.05
C LEU A 638 -13.43 8.46 16.41
N GLY A 639 -13.12 8.58 17.69
CA GLY A 639 -11.75 8.55 18.19
C GLY A 639 -11.54 7.29 19.03
N VAL A 640 -10.41 6.61 18.90
CA VAL A 640 -10.03 5.48 19.73
C VAL A 640 -8.66 5.74 20.32
N ARG A 641 -8.55 5.61 21.64
CA ARG A 641 -7.32 5.89 22.39
C ARG A 641 -6.94 4.66 23.21
N LEU A 642 -5.68 4.27 23.08
CA LEU A 642 -5.04 3.20 23.86
C LEU A 642 -4.02 3.81 24.81
N THR A 643 -3.99 3.35 26.07
CA THR A 643 -3.00 3.79 27.07
C THR A 643 -2.51 2.61 27.89
N TRP A 644 -1.26 2.65 28.33
CA TRP A 644 -0.64 1.67 29.22
C TRP A 644 0.39 2.33 30.15
N ASP A 645 0.88 1.60 31.15
CA ASP A 645 1.69 2.16 32.24
C ASP A 645 3.21 1.87 32.13
N ASP A 646 3.62 0.89 31.31
CA ASP A 646 5.03 0.50 31.19
C ASP A 646 5.68 1.16 29.95
N PRO A 647 6.55 2.15 30.13
CA PRO A 647 7.18 2.85 29.02
C PRO A 647 8.20 1.99 28.23
N ASP A 648 8.61 0.85 28.79
CA ASP A 648 9.49 -0.11 28.10
C ASP A 648 8.69 -1.11 27.24
N SER A 649 7.37 -1.12 27.36
CA SER A 649 6.46 -1.88 26.49
C SER A 649 5.93 -1.01 25.36
N ASP A 650 5.79 -1.60 24.18
CA ASP A 650 5.29 -0.96 22.97
C ASP A 650 4.04 -1.70 22.48
N LEU A 651 2.92 -0.99 22.41
CA LEU A 651 1.64 -1.47 21.93
C LEU A 651 1.22 -0.66 20.69
N ALA A 652 0.65 -1.31 19.70
CA ALA A 652 0.07 -0.66 18.53
C ALA A 652 -1.45 -0.77 18.55
N LEU A 653 -2.13 0.26 18.01
CA LEU A 653 -3.57 0.33 17.91
C LEU A 653 -3.98 0.44 16.44
N LEU A 654 -4.86 -0.45 15.99
CA LEU A 654 -5.40 -0.46 14.64
C LEU A 654 -6.92 -0.38 14.69
N LEU A 655 -7.51 0.43 13.79
CA LEU A 655 -8.96 0.59 13.67
C LEU A 655 -9.45 0.04 12.32
N PHE A 656 -10.46 -0.83 12.37
CA PHE A 656 -11.09 -1.43 11.19
C PHE A 656 -12.56 -1.05 11.13
N ASN A 657 -13.05 -0.71 9.93
CA ASN A 657 -14.45 -0.39 9.71
C ASN A 657 -15.35 -1.64 9.73
N GLN A 658 -16.68 -1.44 9.59
CA GLN A 658 -17.68 -2.50 9.60
C GLN A 658 -17.54 -3.52 8.47
N ARG A 659 -16.78 -3.20 7.40
CA ARG A 659 -16.47 -4.11 6.28
C ARG A 659 -15.16 -4.88 6.51
N GLY A 660 -14.52 -4.71 7.67
CA GLY A 660 -13.26 -5.36 8.02
C GLY A 660 -12.04 -4.72 7.36
N ARG A 661 -12.14 -3.48 6.88
CA ARG A 661 -11.04 -2.74 6.27
C ARG A 661 -10.32 -1.91 7.32
N PRO A 662 -8.99 -1.86 7.31
CA PRO A 662 -8.25 -0.94 8.15
C PRO A 662 -8.59 0.51 7.74
N VAL A 663 -8.77 1.37 8.73
CA VAL A 663 -9.10 2.79 8.53
C VAL A 663 -7.95 3.65 9.01
N ASP A 664 -7.37 3.27 10.16
CA ASP A 664 -6.31 4.04 10.78
C ASP A 664 -5.47 3.15 11.68
N VAL A 665 -4.20 3.52 11.88
CA VAL A 665 -3.28 2.81 12.77
C VAL A 665 -2.40 3.80 13.52
N SER A 666 -2.17 3.53 14.78
CA SER A 666 -1.27 4.32 15.62
C SER A 666 -0.24 3.39 16.26
N TYR A 667 1.01 3.78 16.19
CA TYR A 667 2.14 3.10 16.81
C TYR A 667 3.26 4.10 17.07
N GLY A 668 3.96 3.96 18.17
CA GLY A 668 5.05 4.86 18.56
C GLY A 668 5.77 4.34 19.80
N GLY A 669 6.72 5.11 20.30
CA GLY A 669 7.45 4.80 21.54
C GLY A 669 6.84 5.46 22.78
N GLU A 670 5.60 5.97 22.69
CA GLU A 670 4.91 6.61 23.81
C GLU A 670 3.86 5.64 24.36
N VAL A 671 3.49 5.81 25.64
CA VAL A 671 2.49 4.97 26.32
C VAL A 671 1.03 5.33 25.94
N VAL A 672 0.85 5.98 24.81
CA VAL A 672 -0.45 6.43 24.30
C VAL A 672 -0.50 6.29 22.78
N GLU A 673 -1.50 5.56 22.29
CA GLU A 673 -1.80 5.51 20.86
C GLU A 673 -3.20 6.02 20.58
N VAL A 674 -3.39 6.73 19.47
CA VAL A 674 -4.69 7.34 19.10
C VAL A 674 -4.97 7.09 17.62
N THR A 675 -6.14 6.56 17.32
CA THR A 675 -6.67 6.38 15.98
C THR A 675 -8.06 6.99 15.85
N GLY A 676 -8.56 7.15 14.63
CA GLY A 676 -9.91 7.67 14.45
C GLY A 676 -10.46 7.56 13.03
N ALA A 677 -11.70 8.01 12.87
CA ALA A 677 -12.37 8.12 11.59
C ALA A 677 -13.35 9.29 11.60
N SER A 678 -13.39 10.04 10.51
CA SER A 678 -14.41 11.07 10.27
C SER A 678 -15.59 10.44 9.55
N HIS A 679 -16.81 10.84 9.93
CA HIS A 679 -18.07 10.34 9.39
C HIS A 679 -18.11 8.80 9.26
N PRO A 680 -17.81 8.04 10.34
CA PRO A 680 -17.75 6.60 10.27
C PRO A 680 -19.14 6.05 9.90
N ALA A 681 -19.18 5.14 8.93
CA ALA A 681 -20.41 4.46 8.60
C ALA A 681 -20.91 3.62 9.80
N PRO A 682 -22.22 3.61 10.07
CA PRO A 682 -22.78 2.89 11.20
C PRO A 682 -22.56 1.39 11.09
N GLY A 683 -22.39 0.72 12.23
CA GLY A 683 -22.20 -0.73 12.28
C GLY A 683 -21.09 -1.16 13.23
N ILE A 684 -20.68 -2.43 13.13
CA ILE A 684 -19.68 -3.01 14.04
C ILE A 684 -18.29 -2.78 13.45
N TRP A 685 -17.57 -1.84 14.01
CA TRP A 685 -16.14 -1.60 13.79
C TRP A 685 -15.30 -2.49 14.70
N ARG A 686 -14.00 -2.52 14.52
CA ARG A 686 -13.10 -3.30 15.37
C ARG A 686 -11.85 -2.50 15.67
N ALA A 687 -11.49 -2.42 16.96
CA ALA A 687 -10.17 -2.02 17.38
C ALA A 687 -9.32 -3.26 17.65
N ILE A 688 -8.08 -3.22 17.18
CA ILE A 688 -7.08 -4.27 17.42
C ILE A 688 -5.93 -3.63 18.19
N VAL A 689 -5.58 -4.23 19.32
CA VAL A 689 -4.37 -3.90 20.07
C VAL A 689 -3.35 -4.99 19.81
N TYR A 690 -2.14 -4.61 19.41
CA TYR A 690 -1.04 -5.52 19.16
C TYR A 690 0.12 -5.24 20.12
N GLY A 691 0.53 -6.25 20.89
CA GLY A 691 1.70 -6.17 21.73
C GLY A 691 2.98 -6.29 20.90
N TYR A 692 3.50 -5.15 20.42
CA TYR A 692 4.69 -5.13 19.57
C TYR A 692 5.95 -5.54 20.33
N HIS A 693 6.12 -5.02 21.54
CA HIS A 693 7.17 -5.37 22.45
C HIS A 693 6.68 -5.29 23.90
N VAL A 694 6.58 -6.41 24.60
CA VAL A 694 6.16 -6.47 26.02
C VAL A 694 7.33 -7.04 26.82
N THR A 695 8.07 -6.17 27.53
CA THR A 695 9.44 -6.47 27.99
C THR A 695 9.57 -7.23 29.32
N THR A 696 8.76 -6.98 30.31
CA THR A 696 9.10 -7.40 31.69
C THR A 696 8.01 -8.17 32.46
N LYS A 697 6.78 -8.10 32.02
CA LYS A 697 5.66 -8.83 32.60
C LYS A 697 5.14 -9.84 31.59
N ALA A 698 4.64 -10.97 32.01
CA ALA A 698 4.01 -11.93 31.10
C ALA A 698 2.87 -11.31 30.30
N ARG A 699 2.33 -10.17 30.75
CA ARG A 699 1.27 -9.38 30.07
C ARG A 699 1.37 -7.92 30.50
N GLN A 700 1.12 -7.01 29.57
CA GLN A 700 0.96 -5.57 29.78
C GLN A 700 -0.53 -5.25 29.90
N THR A 701 -0.94 -4.59 30.97
CA THR A 701 -2.29 -4.03 31.12
C THR A 701 -2.44 -2.76 30.30
N PHE A 702 -3.60 -2.56 29.72
CA PHE A 702 -3.92 -1.37 28.93
C PHE A 702 -5.37 -0.96 29.11
N ASP A 703 -5.64 0.32 28.88
CA ASP A 703 -6.97 0.91 28.77
C ASP A 703 -7.20 1.33 27.32
N LEU A 704 -8.36 0.95 26.78
CA LEU A 704 -8.82 1.37 25.46
C LEU A 704 -10.11 2.16 25.62
N GLU A 705 -10.17 3.37 25.07
CA GLU A 705 -11.36 4.23 25.08
C GLU A 705 -11.78 4.56 23.65
N ALA A 706 -13.06 4.33 23.31
CA ALA A 706 -13.67 4.83 22.10
C ALA A 706 -14.54 6.04 22.43
N THR A 707 -14.30 7.16 21.73
CA THR A 707 -15.05 8.43 21.86
C THR A 707 -15.85 8.66 20.59
N PHE A 708 -17.18 8.74 20.72
CA PHE A 708 -18.10 9.04 19.64
C PHE A 708 -18.49 10.51 19.70
N TYR A 709 -18.25 11.26 18.64
CA TYR A 709 -18.73 12.61 18.44
C TYR A 709 -20.02 12.53 17.66
N LEU A 710 -21.10 13.08 18.24
CA LEU A 710 -22.45 12.88 17.73
C LEU A 710 -22.90 14.06 16.86
N GLN A 711 -23.79 13.79 15.91
CA GLN A 711 -24.42 14.80 15.08
C GLN A 711 -25.22 15.82 15.90
N ASP A 712 -25.72 15.43 17.06
CA ASP A 712 -26.33 16.32 18.03
C ASP A 712 -25.30 17.28 18.61
N THR A 713 -25.66 18.55 18.75
CA THR A 713 -24.76 19.59 19.23
C THR A 713 -25.33 20.33 20.46
N TRP A 714 -24.41 20.93 21.23
CA TRP A 714 -24.74 21.87 22.28
C TRP A 714 -24.57 23.32 21.81
N SER A 715 -25.48 24.18 22.13
CA SER A 715 -25.41 25.61 21.83
C SER A 715 -24.53 26.39 22.82
N TRP A 716 -23.35 25.87 23.16
CA TRP A 716 -22.42 26.53 24.11
C TRP A 716 -21.62 27.63 23.46
N VAL A 717 -21.49 27.59 22.15
CA VAL A 717 -20.71 28.53 21.36
C VAL A 717 -21.68 29.56 20.76
N SER A 718 -21.41 30.82 20.97
CA SER A 718 -22.10 31.93 20.28
C SER A 718 -21.08 32.81 19.56
N ALA A 719 -21.47 33.39 18.43
CA ALA A 719 -20.60 34.29 17.72
C ALA A 719 -21.43 35.45 17.11
N GLU A 720 -20.88 36.66 17.12
CA GLU A 720 -21.52 37.87 16.59
C GLU A 720 -20.51 38.70 15.81
N GLY A 721 -20.90 39.14 14.60
CA GLY A 721 -20.05 39.92 13.72
C GLY A 721 -20.85 40.70 12.66
N PRO A 722 -20.19 41.28 11.65
CA PRO A 722 -20.83 42.07 10.62
C PRO A 722 -21.75 41.21 9.75
N ASP A 723 -22.92 41.72 9.39
CA ASP A 723 -23.90 41.08 8.50
C ASP A 723 -23.55 41.19 7.01
N ARG A 724 -22.48 41.95 6.68
CA ARG A 724 -21.97 42.18 5.34
C ARG A 724 -20.45 42.27 5.34
N LEU A 725 -19.81 41.63 4.32
CA LEU A 725 -18.38 41.72 4.08
C LEU A 725 -18.14 42.10 2.62
N ASP A 726 -17.61 43.29 2.37
CA ASP A 726 -17.28 43.75 1.03
C ASP A 726 -16.00 43.04 0.52
N SER A 727 -15.85 42.95 -0.81
CA SER A 727 -14.68 42.34 -1.46
C SER A 727 -13.38 43.03 -1.03
N GLY A 728 -12.41 42.24 -0.64
CA GLY A 728 -11.08 42.70 -0.20
C GLY A 728 -11.07 43.38 1.17
N THR A 729 -12.19 43.38 1.91
CA THR A 729 -12.28 44.02 3.24
C THR A 729 -12.00 43.02 4.36
N GLU A 730 -11.61 43.58 5.50
CA GLU A 730 -11.41 42.87 6.76
C GLU A 730 -12.45 43.36 7.78
N GLY A 731 -13.10 42.43 8.45
CA GLY A 731 -14.02 42.66 9.55
C GLY A 731 -13.58 41.87 10.78
N SER A 732 -14.18 42.14 11.93
CA SER A 732 -13.96 41.35 13.14
C SER A 732 -15.28 40.83 13.69
N PHE A 733 -15.23 39.63 14.30
CA PHE A 733 -16.35 39.10 15.07
C PHE A 733 -15.86 38.54 16.41
N ASN A 734 -16.77 38.49 17.38
CA ASN A 734 -16.50 37.95 18.69
C ASN A 734 -17.20 36.59 18.85
N ALA A 735 -16.53 35.66 19.51
CA ALA A 735 -17.08 34.36 19.88
C ALA A 735 -16.95 34.09 21.37
N THR A 736 -17.94 33.42 21.92
CA THR A 736 -18.01 33.07 23.34
C THR A 736 -18.37 31.60 23.49
N ILE A 737 -17.63 30.87 24.34
CA ILE A 737 -18.01 29.55 24.83
C ILE A 737 -18.51 29.67 26.25
N ALA A 738 -19.77 29.40 26.51
CA ALA A 738 -20.35 29.35 27.84
C ALA A 738 -20.49 27.88 28.28
N VAL A 739 -19.58 27.39 29.11
CA VAL A 739 -19.57 26.01 29.61
C VAL A 739 -20.69 25.88 30.65
N PRO A 740 -21.68 24.99 30.46
CA PRO A 740 -22.74 24.79 31.44
C PRO A 740 -22.22 24.23 32.75
N PRO A 741 -22.91 24.43 33.88
CA PRO A 741 -22.52 23.88 35.17
C PRO A 741 -22.53 22.36 35.24
N ASP A 742 -23.27 21.70 34.35
CA ASP A 742 -23.40 20.23 34.23
C ASP A 742 -22.62 19.66 33.01
N ALA A 743 -21.68 20.44 32.50
CA ALA A 743 -20.87 19.99 31.36
C ALA A 743 -20.02 18.79 31.72
N PRO A 744 -19.92 17.76 30.83
CA PRO A 744 -19.07 16.60 31.08
C PRO A 744 -17.58 16.99 31.04
N SER A 745 -16.79 16.36 31.92
CA SER A 745 -15.33 16.50 31.90
C SER A 745 -14.77 15.74 30.68
N ALA A 746 -14.39 16.48 29.65
CA ALA A 746 -13.86 15.93 28.41
C ALA A 746 -13.12 17.01 27.61
N GLY A 747 -12.23 16.58 26.70
CA GLY A 747 -11.84 17.39 25.55
C GLY A 747 -13.01 17.41 24.56
N LEU A 748 -13.53 18.61 24.28
CA LEU A 748 -14.68 18.82 23.41
C LEU A 748 -14.26 19.61 22.19
N GLU A 749 -14.84 19.25 21.07
CA GLU A 749 -14.66 19.96 19.82
C GLU A 749 -15.99 20.52 19.33
N GLY A 750 -15.90 21.55 18.54
CA GLY A 750 -17.04 22.24 17.95
C GLY A 750 -16.59 23.15 16.83
N TYR A 751 -17.48 24.00 16.41
CA TYR A 751 -17.18 24.92 15.32
C TYR A 751 -17.99 26.21 15.39
N ILE A 752 -17.44 27.25 14.76
CA ILE A 752 -18.18 28.47 14.41
C ILE A 752 -18.33 28.44 12.90
N GLN A 753 -19.58 28.39 12.45
CA GLN A 753 -19.90 28.43 11.03
C GLN A 753 -20.37 29.83 10.64
N ILE A 754 -19.66 30.42 9.68
CA ILE A 754 -20.00 31.69 9.06
C ILE A 754 -20.69 31.34 7.75
N ARG A 755 -21.92 31.84 7.59
CA ARG A 755 -22.79 31.58 6.43
C ARG A 755 -23.22 32.87 5.79
N SER A 756 -23.26 32.89 4.48
CA SER A 756 -23.86 33.96 3.68
C SER A 756 -24.77 33.33 2.63
N ASP A 757 -25.43 34.16 1.81
CA ASP A 757 -26.23 33.69 0.67
C ASP A 757 -25.38 32.97 -0.39
N GLU A 758 -24.04 33.20 -0.41
CA GLU A 758 -23.14 32.72 -1.48
C GLU A 758 -21.98 31.86 -0.97
N ASP A 759 -21.70 31.82 0.34
CA ASP A 759 -20.52 31.14 0.88
C ASP A 759 -20.73 30.61 2.31
N ARG A 760 -19.93 29.63 2.68
CA ARG A 760 -19.92 28.99 3.99
C ARG A 760 -18.48 28.72 4.42
N PHE A 761 -18.13 29.18 5.61
CA PHE A 761 -16.80 29.03 6.19
C PHE A 761 -16.89 28.49 7.61
N THR A 762 -15.97 27.61 8.01
CA THR A 762 -16.01 26.95 9.31
C THR A 762 -14.71 27.17 10.06
N ILE A 763 -14.80 27.61 11.32
CA ILE A 763 -13.66 27.74 12.23
C ILE A 763 -13.77 26.64 13.28
N PRO A 764 -12.85 25.71 13.36
CA PRO A 764 -12.81 24.68 14.40
C PRO A 764 -12.59 25.30 15.78
N VAL A 765 -13.29 24.77 16.77
CA VAL A 765 -13.22 25.22 18.17
C VAL A 765 -12.90 24.00 19.04
N SER A 766 -11.97 24.14 19.98
CA SER A 766 -11.68 23.09 20.97
C SER A 766 -11.60 23.69 22.37
N ILE A 767 -12.09 22.92 23.34
CA ILE A 767 -12.04 23.26 24.77
C ILE A 767 -11.90 21.98 25.58
N THR A 768 -11.12 22.02 26.65
CA THR A 768 -11.07 20.92 27.63
C THR A 768 -11.88 21.34 28.86
N VAL A 769 -13.00 20.66 29.10
CA VAL A 769 -13.74 20.82 30.34
C VAL A 769 -13.07 19.97 31.40
N ALA A 770 -12.44 20.63 32.35
CA ALA A 770 -11.70 19.97 33.42
C ALA A 770 -12.65 19.56 34.56
N GLY A 771 -12.50 18.34 35.04
CA GLY A 771 -13.22 17.82 36.22
C GLY A 771 -12.65 18.32 37.55
N ALA A 772 -11.49 19.00 37.47
CA ALA A 772 -10.87 19.62 38.65
C ALA A 772 -10.02 20.82 38.28
N ALA A 773 -9.83 21.74 39.20
CA ALA A 773 -8.99 22.93 39.03
C ALA A 773 -8.13 23.16 40.27
N LEU A 774 -6.91 23.72 40.07
CA LEU A 774 -6.06 24.14 41.17
C LEU A 774 -6.69 25.37 41.87
N THR A 775 -6.85 25.33 43.18
CA THR A 775 -7.42 26.47 43.95
C THR A 775 -6.45 27.64 44.06
N GLY A 776 -5.21 27.47 43.66
CA GLY A 776 -4.13 28.43 43.88
C GLY A 776 -3.58 28.39 45.32
N SER A 777 -4.12 27.58 46.22
CA SER A 777 -3.55 27.36 47.53
C SER A 777 -2.45 26.31 47.49
N SER A 778 -1.32 26.56 48.11
CA SER A 778 -0.24 25.60 48.24
C SER A 778 0.37 25.68 49.62
N ARG A 779 0.85 24.55 50.12
CA ARG A 779 1.66 24.44 51.35
C ARG A 779 2.94 23.69 51.02
N THR A 780 4.05 24.18 51.51
CA THR A 780 5.36 23.60 51.25
C THR A 780 5.98 23.17 52.57
N GLU A 781 6.45 21.94 52.62
CA GLU A 781 7.18 21.39 53.76
C GLU A 781 8.56 20.86 53.30
N LEU A 782 9.59 21.18 54.09
CA LEU A 782 10.95 20.72 53.83
C LEU A 782 11.32 19.66 54.90
N PHE A 783 11.92 18.60 54.49
CA PHE A 783 12.33 17.51 55.34
C PHE A 783 13.84 17.35 55.32
N ASP A 784 14.44 17.44 56.53
CA ASP A 784 15.83 17.12 56.85
C ASP A 784 15.81 15.71 57.49
N GLU A 785 16.07 14.68 56.66
CA GLU A 785 15.87 13.28 57.06
C GLU A 785 17.03 12.75 57.95
N ASP A 786 18.21 13.33 57.84
CA ASP A 786 19.41 12.90 58.61
C ASP A 786 19.89 13.90 59.64
N GLY A 787 19.26 15.07 59.74
CA GLY A 787 19.53 16.09 60.79
C GLY A 787 20.83 16.86 60.56
N ASP A 788 21.35 16.92 59.32
CA ASP A 788 22.59 17.63 59.03
C ASP A 788 22.39 19.12 58.69
N GLY A 789 21.13 19.56 58.62
CA GLY A 789 20.74 20.94 58.33
C GLY A 789 20.57 21.24 56.84
N LEU A 790 20.68 20.23 55.97
CA LEU A 790 20.30 20.26 54.59
C LEU A 790 18.94 19.57 54.43
N TYR A 791 18.22 19.86 53.36
CA TYR A 791 16.89 19.30 53.12
C TYR A 791 16.95 18.35 51.95
N GLU A 792 16.67 17.05 52.17
CA GLU A 792 16.71 16.00 51.15
C GLU A 792 15.41 15.91 50.38
N ARG A 793 14.29 16.38 50.97
CA ARG A 793 12.99 16.30 50.36
C ARG A 793 12.17 17.56 50.53
N LEU A 794 11.55 17.99 49.42
CA LEU A 794 10.53 19.02 49.34
C LEU A 794 9.18 18.38 49.08
N CYS A 795 8.19 18.61 49.88
CA CYS A 795 6.79 18.24 49.67
C CYS A 795 5.99 19.50 49.38
N VAL A 796 5.24 19.51 48.28
CA VAL A 796 4.34 20.59 47.90
C VAL A 796 2.91 20.05 47.89
N GLU A 797 2.08 20.52 48.81
CA GLU A 797 0.66 20.22 48.84
C GLU A 797 -0.10 21.32 48.08
N VAL A 798 -0.87 20.96 47.07
CA VAL A 798 -1.67 21.90 46.26
C VAL A 798 -3.15 21.64 46.46
N GLY A 799 -3.93 22.69 46.66
CA GLY A 799 -5.38 22.60 46.78
C GLY A 799 -6.03 22.40 45.40
N VAL A 800 -6.98 21.47 45.35
CA VAL A 800 -7.72 21.11 44.11
C VAL A 800 -9.22 21.17 44.41
N ASP A 801 -9.94 21.91 43.58
CA ASP A 801 -11.41 21.89 43.52
C ASP A 801 -11.88 20.87 42.51
N VAL A 802 -12.61 19.85 42.98
CA VAL A 802 -13.09 18.74 42.13
C VAL A 802 -14.56 18.96 41.82
N THR A 803 -14.86 19.02 40.54
CA THR A 803 -16.22 19.11 40.00
C THR A 803 -16.78 17.78 39.54
N SER A 804 -15.91 16.80 39.24
CA SER A 804 -16.27 15.42 38.91
C SER A 804 -15.29 14.46 39.60
N PRO A 805 -15.74 13.41 40.27
CA PRO A 805 -14.84 12.38 40.80
C PRO A 805 -13.98 11.74 39.74
N GLY A 806 -12.70 11.45 40.02
CA GLY A 806 -11.82 10.82 39.06
C GLY A 806 -10.36 10.77 39.53
N VAL A 807 -9.52 10.23 38.66
CA VAL A 807 -8.07 10.19 38.85
C VAL A 807 -7.46 11.45 38.22
N TYR A 808 -6.76 12.23 39.05
CA TYR A 808 -6.14 13.48 38.64
C TYR A 808 -4.65 13.42 38.81
N ARG A 809 -3.94 13.96 37.82
CA ARG A 809 -2.48 14.11 37.84
C ARG A 809 -2.16 15.59 37.94
N VAL A 810 -1.38 15.96 38.95
CA VAL A 810 -0.83 17.29 39.11
C VAL A 810 0.65 17.24 38.83
N GLU A 811 1.10 18.14 37.94
CA GLU A 811 2.48 18.22 37.52
C GLU A 811 2.99 19.66 37.68
N GLY A 812 4.28 19.80 37.95
CA GLY A 812 4.90 21.09 38.11
C GLY A 812 6.42 21.06 37.86
N SER A 813 6.97 22.23 37.59
CA SER A 813 8.41 22.42 37.50
C SER A 813 8.92 23.28 38.64
N LEU A 814 10.00 22.85 39.27
CA LEU A 814 10.74 23.66 40.22
C LEU A 814 11.67 24.58 39.43
N LEU A 815 11.53 25.89 39.65
CA LEU A 815 12.36 26.89 38.98
C LEU A 815 13.34 27.50 39.94
N ASP A 816 14.55 27.83 39.50
CA ASP A 816 15.50 28.64 40.25
C ASP A 816 15.10 30.12 40.30
N GLY A 817 15.84 30.92 41.04
CA GLY A 817 15.57 32.37 41.15
C GLY A 817 15.67 33.15 39.85
N ASN A 818 16.18 32.54 38.77
CA ASN A 818 16.27 33.11 37.41
C ASN A 818 15.20 32.60 36.48
N GLY A 819 14.30 31.71 36.93
CA GLY A 819 13.22 31.10 36.14
C GLY A 819 13.63 29.89 35.30
N SER A 820 14.84 29.33 35.51
CA SER A 820 15.28 28.10 34.86
C SER A 820 14.77 26.86 35.61
N SER A 821 14.26 25.86 34.88
CA SER A 821 13.79 24.61 35.49
C SER A 821 14.96 23.82 36.07
N ILE A 822 14.89 23.50 37.38
CA ILE A 822 15.86 22.69 38.10
C ILE A 822 15.32 21.33 38.50
N GLY A 823 14.03 21.08 38.31
CA GLY A 823 13.39 19.82 38.59
C GLY A 823 11.97 19.78 38.06
N TRP A 824 11.47 18.59 37.82
CA TRP A 824 10.12 18.32 37.46
C TRP A 824 9.52 17.31 38.44
N PHE A 825 8.26 17.45 38.74
CA PHE A 825 7.56 16.61 39.72
C PHE A 825 6.10 16.44 39.32
N GLY A 826 5.50 15.30 39.77
CA GLY A 826 4.08 15.04 39.55
C GLY A 826 3.58 13.96 40.50
N SER A 827 2.31 14.06 40.85
CA SER A 827 1.58 13.07 41.62
C SER A 827 0.24 12.78 40.98
N THR A 828 -0.24 11.55 41.14
CA THR A 828 -1.54 11.08 40.64
C THR A 828 -2.35 10.55 41.79
N GLU A 829 -3.54 11.10 41.99
CA GLU A 829 -4.45 10.70 43.07
C GLU A 829 -5.89 10.62 42.57
N GLU A 830 -6.65 9.69 43.16
CA GLU A 830 -8.10 9.57 42.95
C GLU A 830 -8.82 10.51 43.93
N LEU A 831 -9.60 11.44 43.43
CA LEU A 831 -10.33 12.44 44.21
C LEU A 831 -11.83 12.32 43.96
N GLU A 832 -12.59 12.15 45.02
CA GLU A 832 -14.06 12.13 44.99
C GLU A 832 -14.68 13.50 45.30
N ALA A 833 -13.92 14.40 45.91
CA ALA A 833 -14.33 15.74 46.30
C ALA A 833 -13.12 16.69 46.37
N SER A 834 -13.38 18.00 46.43
CA SER A 834 -12.34 19.03 46.57
C SER A 834 -11.47 18.74 47.80
N GLY A 835 -10.16 18.87 47.59
CA GLY A 835 -9.15 18.49 48.60
C GLY A 835 -7.78 19.05 48.25
N SER A 836 -6.73 18.35 48.65
CA SER A 836 -5.34 18.67 48.33
C SER A 836 -4.60 17.44 47.85
N ILE A 837 -3.69 17.63 46.94
CA ILE A 837 -2.78 16.62 46.39
C ILE A 837 -1.37 16.95 46.89
N GLY A 838 -0.71 15.99 47.52
CA GLY A 838 0.69 16.10 47.89
C GLY A 838 1.62 15.63 46.75
N ILE A 839 2.63 16.43 46.47
CA ILE A 839 3.61 16.20 45.41
C ILE A 839 5.01 16.18 46.01
#